data_e3cf7f4c6a3843a962da3e4f450c258a
#
_entry.id   e3cf7f4c6a3843a962da3e4f450c258a
#
_cell.length_a   1.000
_cell.length_b   1.000
_cell.length_c   1.000
_cell.angle_alpha   90.00
_cell.angle_beta   90.00
_cell.angle_gamma   90.00
#
_symmetry.space_group_name_H-M   'P 1'
#
loop_
_entity.id
_entity.type
_entity.pdbx_description
1 polymer ?
#
loop_
_entity_poly.entity_id
_entity_poly.type
_entity_poly.pdbx_seq_one_letter_code
_entity_poly.pdbx_strand_id
1 'polypeptide(L)'
;MQDTIKKRLEYKPTYWLPKNTFLDFLIYENFTIVKSKITFKKNNLSIIQKFQLENVIELNGVNLLTNKLQLKINDTLIKNIEVSKFKKNNETIILPISEEAISVEIFTEVKIFPKNNKSLEGLYESNKMLCTQCEPEGFRKITWFPDRPDCLSLFKVKIEASTQFDTILSNGNLIEEGIVDDTEEKRHYKVWLDPFPKPSYLFALVVGNLEFVQDHYITRSKRNITLRIYTEFGNKHLTQHAMESLKKAMYWDEHKYGLEYDLDIFMIVAVSHFNMGAMENKGLNIFNSKYVLADNNTATDKDLKNVEAIVAHEYFHNWTGNRVTCRDWFQLTLKEGLTVFRDQEFSADMNEAGVKRIEDVSLLRSIQFPEDAGSNSHPIRPNSYKEINNFYTPTVYEKGAEVIRMLYNYLGEKFYRKGIDTYFDLYDGQAVTCENFIEALGKGSKIDLSIFNKWYSKAGTPEIEIKRVQNNSELKLNITQKIKMEPSYLPIPIKLAFMNQRGHFINFRINNSIADKEHVHLLTKDKEEIIIDSEDKNLIPSFLRNFSAPVYLKTDLEQIEYLHILEHDDDAFNKWDASQNLYFQHLVSKKDILPLTKLLESLLKSRSINYSLMSLLIDLPSKSSLENLLKESDPIDNYYKRKNLMIEIATNLKSTFEDLATLLANDNICLSKHDGHRSLLGKILNYLSLIKSETGLDLAKHFSSSSNMTLSISSLKALCLYNPQLGLPYLDKFYLNWKENDLVLEKWFEIMASINVGENGLDFIKKLLKHKDFDKENPNKLRSVLGTFQRENILLFHARDFTGYEFVVEKISEVDKYNPQVASRLILPMTQFQNFNKELQDIMKSKLQKIYNQKISNDLSEILEKAIG
;
A
#
# COMPACT_ATOMS: atom_id res chain seq x y z
N MET A 1 -1.33 -26.93 -17.74
CA MET A 1 -0.94 -25.73 -18.53
C MET A 1 0.54 -25.51 -18.27
N GLN A 2 1.38 -25.34 -19.28
CA GLN A 2 2.76 -24.87 -19.04
C GLN A 2 2.64 -23.40 -18.61
N ASP A 3 2.88 -23.12 -17.33
CA ASP A 3 2.94 -21.78 -16.79
C ASP A 3 4.11 -21.06 -17.44
N THR A 4 3.83 -20.18 -18.37
CA THR A 4 4.87 -19.40 -19.06
C THR A 4 5.32 -18.27 -18.14
N ILE A 5 6.48 -18.46 -17.50
CA ILE A 5 7.14 -17.41 -16.73
C ILE A 5 7.47 -16.26 -17.68
N LYS A 6 6.91 -15.08 -17.41
CA LYS A 6 7.27 -13.84 -18.10
C LYS A 6 8.59 -13.32 -17.55
N LYS A 7 9.50 -12.83 -18.43
CA LYS A 7 10.83 -12.35 -18.03
C LYS A 7 11.06 -10.92 -18.55
N ARG A 8 11.61 -10.07 -17.71
CA ARG A 8 11.87 -8.64 -18.02
C ARG A 8 12.74 -8.45 -19.27
N LEU A 9 13.77 -9.27 -19.44
CA LEU A 9 14.70 -9.17 -20.58
C LEU A 9 14.10 -9.64 -21.90
N GLU A 10 12.95 -10.32 -21.87
CA GLU A 10 12.22 -10.79 -23.06
C GLU A 10 11.22 -9.75 -23.59
N TYR A 11 11.16 -8.56 -22.96
CA TYR A 11 10.29 -7.49 -23.43
C TYR A 11 10.60 -7.12 -24.88
N LYS A 12 9.54 -7.09 -25.69
CA LYS A 12 9.55 -6.54 -27.04
C LYS A 12 8.37 -5.59 -27.22
N PRO A 13 8.55 -4.41 -27.84
CA PRO A 13 7.43 -3.56 -28.23
C PRO A 13 6.56 -4.25 -29.28
N THR A 14 5.36 -3.73 -29.54
CA THR A 14 4.47 -4.24 -30.57
C THR A 14 4.79 -3.65 -31.95
N TYR A 15 4.54 -4.39 -33.01
CA TYR A 15 4.67 -3.89 -34.39
C TYR A 15 3.57 -2.88 -34.71
N TRP A 16 2.34 -3.16 -34.23
CA TRP A 16 1.17 -2.30 -34.39
C TRP A 16 0.75 -1.75 -33.02
N LEU A 17 0.55 -0.40 -32.97
CA LEU A 17 0.12 0.31 -31.76
C LEU A 17 -1.36 0.73 -31.91
N PRO A 18 -2.23 0.52 -30.93
CA PRO A 18 -3.58 1.07 -30.95
C PRO A 18 -3.50 2.59 -30.92
N LYS A 19 -4.30 3.26 -31.78
CA LYS A 19 -4.35 4.72 -31.87
C LYS A 19 -5.66 5.28 -31.30
N ASN A 20 -6.78 4.71 -31.76
CA ASN A 20 -8.11 5.07 -31.31
C ASN A 20 -8.89 3.82 -30.98
N THR A 21 -9.58 3.85 -29.86
CA THR A 21 -10.43 2.77 -29.39
C THR A 21 -11.83 3.32 -29.13
N PHE A 22 -12.80 2.84 -29.89
CA PHE A 22 -14.21 3.10 -29.63
C PHE A 22 -14.82 1.85 -28.99
N LEU A 23 -15.49 2.04 -27.85
CA LEU A 23 -16.22 1.00 -27.13
C LEU A 23 -17.71 1.36 -27.07
N ASP A 24 -18.57 0.36 -27.29
CA ASP A 24 -20.02 0.48 -27.16
C ASP A 24 -20.50 -0.65 -26.27
N PHE A 25 -20.94 -0.31 -25.06
CA PHE A 25 -21.45 -1.22 -24.06
C PHE A 25 -22.98 -1.22 -24.09
N LEU A 26 -23.56 -2.40 -24.33
CA LEU A 26 -24.99 -2.65 -24.22
C LEU A 26 -25.21 -3.49 -22.94
N ILE A 27 -25.64 -2.81 -21.88
CA ILE A 27 -25.82 -3.43 -20.56
C ILE A 27 -27.25 -3.96 -20.44
N TYR A 28 -27.35 -5.26 -20.22
CA TYR A 28 -28.61 -5.97 -19.93
C TYR A 28 -28.57 -6.56 -18.52
N GLU A 29 -29.69 -7.02 -18.03
CA GLU A 29 -29.85 -7.53 -16.66
C GLU A 29 -28.84 -8.65 -16.31
N ASN A 30 -28.63 -9.61 -17.22
CA ASN A 30 -27.83 -10.81 -16.93
C ASN A 30 -26.53 -10.92 -17.74
N PHE A 31 -26.30 -10.02 -18.68
CA PHE A 31 -25.10 -10.00 -19.51
C PHE A 31 -24.85 -8.60 -20.08
N THR A 32 -23.65 -8.39 -20.56
CA THR A 32 -23.26 -7.18 -21.30
C THR A 32 -22.70 -7.58 -22.65
N ILE A 33 -23.13 -6.89 -23.72
CA ILE A 33 -22.50 -6.96 -25.04
C ILE A 33 -21.52 -5.81 -25.12
N VAL A 34 -20.28 -6.09 -25.51
CA VAL A 34 -19.25 -5.10 -25.74
C VAL A 34 -18.85 -5.15 -27.20
N LYS A 35 -19.12 -4.05 -27.92
CA LYS A 35 -18.61 -3.84 -29.28
C LYS A 35 -17.39 -2.95 -29.20
N SER A 36 -16.32 -3.33 -29.90
CA SER A 36 -15.12 -2.49 -30.00
C SER A 36 -14.73 -2.27 -31.44
N LYS A 37 -14.20 -1.06 -31.70
CA LYS A 37 -13.48 -0.72 -32.92
C LYS A 37 -12.13 -0.14 -32.53
N ILE A 38 -11.04 -0.81 -32.89
CA ILE A 38 -9.68 -0.37 -32.61
C ILE A 38 -8.97 -0.05 -33.91
N THR A 39 -8.45 1.18 -34.03
CA THR A 39 -7.62 1.60 -35.16
C THR A 39 -6.15 1.52 -34.77
N PHE A 40 -5.35 0.82 -35.57
CA PHE A 40 -3.93 0.63 -35.35
C PHE A 40 -3.08 1.45 -36.29
N LYS A 41 -1.91 1.84 -35.83
CA LYS A 41 -0.82 2.43 -36.62
C LYS A 41 0.45 1.58 -36.47
N LYS A 42 1.29 1.57 -37.52
CA LYS A 42 2.63 0.95 -37.40
C LYS A 42 3.47 1.68 -36.35
N ASN A 43 4.27 0.92 -35.62
CA ASN A 43 5.29 1.46 -34.76
C ASN A 43 6.42 2.13 -35.59
N ASN A 44 7.31 2.86 -34.95
CA ASN A 44 8.44 3.50 -35.62
C ASN A 44 9.34 2.45 -36.30
N LEU A 45 9.73 2.70 -37.56
CA LEU A 45 10.57 1.78 -38.35
C LEU A 45 11.87 1.45 -37.65
N SER A 46 12.49 2.39 -36.95
CA SER A 46 13.73 2.14 -36.21
C SER A 46 13.52 1.15 -35.05
N ILE A 47 12.36 1.17 -34.40
CA ILE A 47 11.98 0.24 -33.33
C ILE A 47 11.71 -1.14 -33.93
N ILE A 48 10.93 -1.20 -35.02
CA ILE A 48 10.63 -2.45 -35.71
C ILE A 48 11.91 -3.16 -36.13
N GLN A 49 12.86 -2.46 -36.75
CA GLN A 49 14.15 -3.02 -37.15
C GLN A 49 15.04 -3.41 -35.97
N LYS A 50 15.16 -2.54 -34.96
CA LYS A 50 15.99 -2.79 -33.78
C LYS A 50 15.58 -4.06 -33.04
N PHE A 51 14.28 -4.32 -32.91
CA PHE A 51 13.74 -5.48 -32.17
C PHE A 51 13.37 -6.65 -33.08
N GLN A 52 13.53 -6.51 -34.41
CA GLN A 52 13.15 -7.52 -35.42
C GLN A 52 11.71 -8.02 -35.19
N LEU A 53 10.77 -7.07 -35.14
CA LEU A 53 9.38 -7.34 -34.79
C LEU A 53 8.67 -8.05 -35.94
N GLU A 54 7.87 -9.05 -35.61
CA GLU A 54 6.97 -9.72 -36.54
C GLU A 54 5.78 -8.83 -36.87
N ASN A 55 5.35 -8.85 -38.13
CA ASN A 55 4.20 -8.07 -38.61
C ASN A 55 2.86 -8.72 -38.20
N VAL A 56 2.59 -8.68 -36.93
CA VAL A 56 1.38 -9.25 -36.31
C VAL A 56 0.71 -8.28 -35.34
N ILE A 57 -0.59 -8.49 -35.11
CA ILE A 57 -1.32 -7.89 -33.98
C ILE A 57 -1.63 -9.00 -33.00
N GLU A 58 -1.15 -8.87 -31.78
CA GLU A 58 -1.46 -9.74 -30.67
C GLU A 58 -2.60 -9.11 -29.83
N LEU A 59 -3.69 -9.85 -29.58
CA LEU A 59 -4.81 -9.43 -28.74
C LEU A 59 -4.97 -10.43 -27.59
N ASN A 60 -5.24 -9.90 -26.41
CA ASN A 60 -5.53 -10.65 -25.19
C ASN A 60 -7.04 -10.67 -24.92
N GLY A 61 -7.57 -11.80 -24.46
CA GLY A 61 -8.98 -11.95 -24.13
C GLY A 61 -9.23 -13.18 -23.25
N VAL A 62 -9.94 -13.01 -22.14
CA VAL A 62 -10.17 -14.06 -21.13
C VAL A 62 -11.68 -14.20 -20.88
N ASN A 63 -12.21 -15.43 -20.97
CA ASN A 63 -13.62 -15.75 -20.73
C ASN A 63 -14.61 -14.94 -21.59
N LEU A 64 -14.24 -14.60 -22.82
CA LEU A 64 -15.07 -13.85 -23.76
C LEU A 64 -15.88 -14.81 -24.65
N LEU A 65 -17.22 -14.64 -24.70
CA LEU A 65 -18.03 -15.25 -25.75
C LEU A 65 -18.00 -14.35 -26.97
N THR A 66 -17.13 -14.66 -27.94
CA THR A 66 -16.91 -13.84 -29.13
C THR A 66 -17.96 -14.14 -30.18
N ASN A 67 -18.86 -13.18 -30.43
CA ASN A 67 -19.88 -13.26 -31.49
C ASN A 67 -19.27 -12.85 -32.85
N LYS A 68 -18.34 -11.87 -32.84
CA LYS A 68 -17.79 -11.29 -34.06
C LYS A 68 -16.37 -10.83 -33.86
N LEU A 69 -15.51 -11.15 -34.82
CA LEU A 69 -14.17 -10.57 -34.97
C LEU A 69 -13.95 -10.30 -36.46
N GLN A 70 -13.72 -9.04 -36.81
CA GLN A 70 -13.47 -8.61 -38.19
C GLN A 70 -12.21 -7.77 -38.30
N LEU A 71 -11.52 -7.91 -39.42
CA LEU A 71 -10.32 -7.15 -39.76
C LEU A 71 -10.61 -6.32 -41.02
N LYS A 72 -10.22 -5.05 -41.01
CA LYS A 72 -10.21 -4.16 -42.14
C LYS A 72 -8.79 -3.68 -42.39
N ILE A 73 -8.25 -3.86 -43.58
CA ILE A 73 -6.92 -3.42 -44.00
C ILE A 73 -7.05 -2.45 -45.17
N ASN A 74 -6.41 -1.28 -45.07
CA ASN A 74 -6.41 -0.25 -46.15
C ASN A 74 -7.82 0.02 -46.72
N ASP A 75 -8.82 0.20 -45.83
CA ASP A 75 -10.25 0.41 -46.15
C ASP A 75 -10.98 -0.78 -46.80
N THR A 76 -10.31 -1.93 -47.04
CA THR A 76 -10.96 -3.15 -47.52
C THR A 76 -11.34 -4.04 -46.33
N LEU A 77 -12.64 -4.33 -46.18
CA LEU A 77 -13.14 -5.25 -45.13
C LEU A 77 -12.74 -6.68 -45.47
N ILE A 78 -11.92 -7.29 -44.62
CA ILE A 78 -11.57 -8.70 -44.69
C ILE A 78 -12.52 -9.46 -43.78
N LYS A 79 -12.96 -10.62 -44.25
CA LYS A 79 -14.02 -11.47 -43.70
C LYS A 79 -13.94 -11.69 -42.17
N ASN A 80 -15.06 -12.16 -41.61
CA ASN A 80 -15.12 -12.67 -40.23
C ASN A 80 -13.98 -13.64 -39.97
N ILE A 81 -13.24 -13.36 -38.89
CA ILE A 81 -12.10 -14.17 -38.46
C ILE A 81 -12.62 -15.17 -37.44
N GLU A 82 -12.37 -16.44 -37.68
CA GLU A 82 -12.62 -17.49 -36.69
C GLU A 82 -11.52 -17.48 -35.63
N VAL A 83 -11.86 -17.07 -34.41
CA VAL A 83 -10.90 -16.91 -33.29
C VAL A 83 -10.07 -18.17 -33.04
N SER A 84 -10.68 -19.35 -33.17
CA SER A 84 -10.01 -20.64 -32.96
C SER A 84 -8.79 -20.86 -33.83
N LYS A 85 -8.78 -20.32 -35.06
CA LYS A 85 -7.69 -20.47 -36.03
C LYS A 85 -6.45 -19.64 -35.71
N PHE A 86 -6.56 -18.63 -34.84
CA PHE A 86 -5.50 -17.68 -34.51
C PHE A 86 -5.08 -17.73 -33.05
N LYS A 87 -5.60 -18.68 -32.27
CA LYS A 87 -5.24 -18.88 -30.88
C LYS A 87 -3.75 -19.29 -30.73
N LYS A 88 -3.00 -18.49 -30.00
CA LYS A 88 -1.67 -18.85 -29.49
C LYS A 88 -1.80 -19.71 -28.23
N ASN A 89 -2.76 -19.33 -27.35
CA ASN A 89 -3.14 -20.04 -26.13
C ASN A 89 -4.61 -19.72 -25.80
N ASN A 90 -5.06 -20.02 -24.59
CA ASN A 90 -6.45 -19.76 -24.18
C ASN A 90 -6.81 -18.27 -24.03
N GLU A 91 -5.82 -17.38 -23.93
CA GLU A 91 -5.96 -15.97 -23.60
C GLU A 91 -5.45 -15.03 -24.70
N THR A 92 -4.83 -15.56 -25.75
CA THR A 92 -4.13 -14.74 -26.74
C THR A 92 -4.42 -15.24 -28.15
N ILE A 93 -4.72 -14.31 -29.05
CA ILE A 93 -4.77 -14.54 -30.49
C ILE A 93 -3.69 -13.70 -31.19
N ILE A 94 -3.12 -14.24 -32.27
CA ILE A 94 -2.14 -13.55 -33.11
C ILE A 94 -2.68 -13.46 -34.51
N LEU A 95 -2.83 -12.23 -35.01
CA LEU A 95 -3.33 -11.92 -36.34
C LEU A 95 -2.17 -11.49 -37.24
N PRO A 96 -1.74 -12.32 -38.20
CA PRO A 96 -0.77 -11.89 -39.23
C PRO A 96 -1.33 -10.79 -40.11
N ILE A 97 -0.54 -9.75 -40.35
CA ILE A 97 -0.95 -8.60 -41.15
C ILE A 97 -0.11 -8.56 -42.44
N SER A 98 -0.73 -8.22 -43.57
CA SER A 98 -0.03 -8.05 -44.85
C SER A 98 1.04 -6.96 -44.77
N GLU A 99 2.17 -7.17 -45.44
CA GLU A 99 3.28 -6.19 -45.56
C GLU A 99 2.81 -4.88 -46.18
N GLU A 100 1.84 -4.95 -47.08
CA GLU A 100 1.25 -3.79 -47.79
C GLU A 100 0.28 -2.98 -46.94
N ALA A 101 -0.03 -3.46 -45.69
CA ALA A 101 -0.96 -2.76 -44.80
C ALA A 101 -0.38 -1.42 -44.34
N ILE A 102 -1.12 -0.33 -44.53
CA ILE A 102 -0.81 1.03 -44.07
C ILE A 102 -1.65 1.33 -42.83
N SER A 103 -2.91 0.88 -42.83
CA SER A 103 -3.84 1.02 -41.72
C SER A 103 -4.55 -0.31 -41.42
N VAL A 104 -4.85 -0.54 -40.17
CA VAL A 104 -5.60 -1.71 -39.71
C VAL A 104 -6.68 -1.29 -38.74
N GLU A 105 -7.88 -1.77 -38.94
CA GLU A 105 -8.99 -1.65 -38.01
C GLU A 105 -9.48 -3.04 -37.60
N ILE A 106 -9.68 -3.25 -36.31
CA ILE A 106 -10.27 -4.49 -35.76
C ILE A 106 -11.60 -4.16 -35.11
N PHE A 107 -12.61 -4.92 -35.49
CA PHE A 107 -13.95 -4.84 -34.91
C PHE A 107 -14.25 -6.13 -34.15
N THR A 108 -14.69 -6.01 -32.89
CA THR A 108 -15.11 -7.16 -32.09
C THR A 108 -16.50 -6.93 -31.51
N GLU A 109 -17.23 -8.03 -31.32
CA GLU A 109 -18.42 -8.06 -30.49
C GLU A 109 -18.30 -9.28 -29.59
N VAL A 110 -18.33 -9.03 -28.28
CA VAL A 110 -18.23 -10.07 -27.27
C VAL A 110 -19.39 -9.96 -26.28
N LYS A 111 -19.76 -11.09 -25.67
CA LYS A 111 -20.73 -11.16 -24.59
C LYS A 111 -20.02 -11.61 -23.32
N ILE A 112 -20.24 -10.88 -22.22
CA ILE A 112 -19.66 -11.12 -20.90
C ILE A 112 -20.77 -11.15 -19.84
N PHE A 113 -20.45 -11.72 -18.64
CA PHE A 113 -21.42 -11.96 -17.56
C PHE A 113 -20.91 -11.35 -16.23
N PRO A 114 -21.07 -10.02 -16.02
CA PRO A 114 -20.53 -9.34 -14.85
C PRO A 114 -21.02 -9.88 -13.49
N LYS A 115 -22.29 -10.28 -13.37
CA LYS A 115 -22.87 -10.85 -12.14
C LYS A 115 -22.22 -12.16 -11.71
N ASN A 116 -21.63 -12.92 -12.65
CA ASN A 116 -20.95 -14.19 -12.37
C ASN A 116 -19.45 -13.99 -12.06
N ASN A 117 -18.94 -12.79 -12.23
CA ASN A 117 -17.54 -12.47 -12.04
C ASN A 117 -17.23 -12.21 -10.55
N LYS A 118 -16.78 -13.24 -9.84
CA LYS A 118 -16.44 -13.17 -8.41
C LYS A 118 -14.94 -12.92 -8.15
N SER A 119 -14.12 -12.88 -9.20
CA SER A 119 -12.71 -12.50 -9.09
C SER A 119 -12.52 -10.98 -8.87
N LEU A 120 -13.57 -10.19 -9.14
CA LEU A 120 -13.58 -8.72 -9.04
C LEU A 120 -12.51 -8.04 -9.93
N GLU A 121 -12.30 -8.60 -11.13
CA GLU A 121 -11.38 -8.08 -12.16
C GLU A 121 -12.13 -8.00 -13.51
N GLY A 122 -11.86 -6.96 -14.31
CA GLY A 122 -12.67 -6.63 -15.47
C GLY A 122 -13.97 -5.95 -15.04
N LEU A 123 -15.08 -6.20 -15.72
CA LEU A 123 -16.41 -5.71 -15.35
C LEU A 123 -17.11 -6.73 -14.44
N TYR A 124 -17.59 -6.25 -13.27
CA TYR A 124 -18.27 -7.09 -12.28
C TYR A 124 -19.38 -6.31 -11.54
N GLU A 125 -20.18 -7.02 -10.74
CA GLU A 125 -21.24 -6.44 -9.92
C GLU A 125 -20.80 -6.35 -8.45
N SER A 126 -20.98 -5.16 -7.84
CA SER A 126 -20.88 -4.90 -6.40
C SER A 126 -22.17 -4.22 -5.93
N ASN A 127 -22.92 -4.85 -5.03
CA ASN A 127 -24.18 -4.30 -4.49
C ASN A 127 -25.11 -3.67 -5.56
N LYS A 128 -25.39 -4.41 -6.64
CA LYS A 128 -26.22 -3.97 -7.78
C LYS A 128 -25.64 -2.82 -8.63
N MET A 129 -24.43 -2.40 -8.37
CA MET A 129 -23.66 -1.49 -9.20
C MET A 129 -22.68 -2.30 -10.05
N LEU A 130 -22.62 -2.05 -11.35
CA LEU A 130 -21.55 -2.55 -12.22
C LEU A 130 -20.37 -1.62 -12.16
N CYS A 131 -19.19 -2.15 -11.92
CA CYS A 131 -17.94 -1.40 -11.89
C CYS A 131 -16.78 -2.22 -12.47
N THR A 132 -15.68 -1.55 -12.78
CA THR A 132 -14.50 -2.19 -13.38
C THR A 132 -13.30 -2.16 -12.45
N GLN A 133 -12.46 -3.21 -12.58
CA GLN A 133 -11.06 -3.21 -12.15
C GLN A 133 -10.21 -3.75 -13.30
N CYS A 134 -9.42 -2.89 -13.94
CA CYS A 134 -8.64 -3.24 -15.12
C CYS A 134 -7.15 -3.44 -14.86
N GLU A 135 -6.60 -2.88 -13.80
CA GLU A 135 -5.20 -3.11 -13.42
C GLU A 135 -5.05 -4.43 -12.64
N PRO A 136 -4.02 -5.26 -12.96
CA PRO A 136 -3.04 -5.05 -14.05
C PRO A 136 -3.53 -5.54 -15.42
N GLU A 137 -4.25 -6.64 -15.52
CA GLU A 137 -4.61 -7.33 -16.76
C GLU A 137 -6.11 -7.66 -16.83
N GLY A 138 -6.95 -6.81 -16.20
CA GLY A 138 -8.41 -7.01 -16.14
C GLY A 138 -9.17 -6.58 -17.39
N PHE A 139 -8.62 -5.68 -18.21
CA PHE A 139 -9.31 -5.20 -19.40
C PHE A 139 -9.56 -6.32 -20.42
N ARG A 140 -8.68 -7.31 -20.53
CA ARG A 140 -8.85 -8.50 -21.38
C ARG A 140 -10.05 -9.38 -21.01
N LYS A 141 -10.66 -9.18 -19.82
CA LYS A 141 -11.92 -9.81 -19.39
C LYS A 141 -13.16 -9.05 -19.90
N ILE A 142 -12.96 -7.90 -20.55
CA ILE A 142 -14.03 -7.04 -21.09
C ILE A 142 -14.16 -7.21 -22.59
N THR A 143 -13.04 -7.10 -23.32
CA THR A 143 -12.98 -7.28 -24.78
C THR A 143 -11.58 -7.64 -25.24
N TRP A 144 -11.45 -8.09 -26.51
CA TRP A 144 -10.14 -8.32 -27.13
C TRP A 144 -9.37 -7.01 -27.30
N PHE A 145 -8.15 -6.95 -26.74
CA PHE A 145 -7.29 -5.75 -26.77
C PHE A 145 -5.82 -6.14 -26.61
N PRO A 146 -4.85 -5.35 -27.13
CA PRO A 146 -3.43 -5.49 -26.74
C PRO A 146 -3.27 -4.95 -25.31
N ASP A 147 -3.59 -5.79 -24.31
CA ASP A 147 -3.72 -5.43 -22.89
C ASP A 147 -2.37 -5.34 -22.22
N ARG A 148 -1.64 -4.26 -22.54
CA ARG A 148 -0.27 -3.95 -22.12
C ARG A 148 -0.14 -2.47 -21.76
N PRO A 149 0.71 -2.10 -20.76
CA PRO A 149 0.88 -0.69 -20.36
C PRO A 149 1.47 0.22 -21.44
N ASP A 150 2.29 -0.32 -22.39
CA ASP A 150 2.88 0.44 -23.48
C ASP A 150 1.96 0.63 -24.71
N CYS A 151 0.76 0.06 -24.65
CA CYS A 151 -0.25 0.21 -25.69
C CYS A 151 -1.25 1.33 -25.36
N LEU A 152 -0.85 2.57 -25.60
CA LEU A 152 -1.67 3.76 -25.34
C LEU A 152 -2.64 4.04 -26.49
N SER A 153 -3.90 4.32 -26.17
CA SER A 153 -4.97 4.64 -27.14
C SER A 153 -5.85 5.78 -26.63
N LEU A 154 -6.43 6.54 -27.55
CA LEU A 154 -7.54 7.48 -27.25
C LEU A 154 -8.83 6.67 -27.12
N PHE A 155 -9.54 6.80 -25.99
CA PHE A 155 -10.78 6.08 -25.73
C PHE A 155 -12.00 6.98 -25.87
N LYS A 156 -12.94 6.56 -26.73
CA LYS A 156 -14.32 7.07 -26.78
C LYS A 156 -15.25 5.92 -26.39
N VAL A 157 -16.10 6.14 -25.39
CA VAL A 157 -16.91 5.08 -24.77
C VAL A 157 -18.37 5.48 -24.77
N LYS A 158 -19.21 4.70 -25.47
CA LYS A 158 -20.65 4.76 -25.36
C LYS A 158 -21.13 3.66 -24.42
N ILE A 159 -22.00 4.01 -23.48
CA ILE A 159 -22.62 3.06 -22.55
C ILE A 159 -24.12 3.24 -22.63
N GLU A 160 -24.83 2.18 -22.98
CA GLU A 160 -26.26 2.10 -23.04
C GLU A 160 -26.78 1.13 -21.96
N ALA A 161 -27.75 1.60 -21.17
CA ALA A 161 -28.34 0.83 -20.09
C ALA A 161 -29.83 1.12 -19.94
N SER A 162 -30.55 0.31 -19.15
CA SER A 162 -31.94 0.57 -18.75
C SER A 162 -32.06 1.92 -18.05
N THR A 163 -33.17 2.64 -18.26
CA THR A 163 -33.44 3.90 -17.56
C THR A 163 -33.68 3.74 -16.07
N GLN A 164 -33.71 2.50 -15.56
CA GLN A 164 -33.68 2.23 -14.12
C GLN A 164 -32.35 2.64 -13.45
N PHE A 165 -31.24 2.70 -14.21
CA PHE A 165 -29.93 3.15 -13.72
C PHE A 165 -29.78 4.65 -14.02
N ASP A 166 -29.67 5.47 -12.98
CA ASP A 166 -29.54 6.93 -13.13
C ASP A 166 -28.08 7.37 -13.38
N THR A 167 -27.12 6.53 -12.99
CA THR A 167 -25.70 6.83 -13.04
C THR A 167 -24.99 5.95 -14.07
N ILE A 168 -24.37 6.61 -15.09
CA ILE A 168 -23.55 5.98 -16.14
C ILE A 168 -22.28 6.80 -16.29
N LEU A 169 -21.11 6.24 -15.89
CA LEU A 169 -19.83 6.92 -15.82
C LEU A 169 -18.76 6.17 -16.62
N SER A 170 -17.83 6.91 -17.21
CA SER A 170 -16.56 6.42 -17.73
C SER A 170 -15.48 7.51 -17.67
N ASN A 171 -14.28 7.21 -18.19
CA ASN A 171 -13.15 8.12 -18.19
C ASN A 171 -13.38 9.36 -19.06
N GLY A 172 -12.84 10.49 -18.65
CA GLY A 172 -12.83 11.74 -19.44
C GLY A 172 -14.05 12.62 -19.23
N ASN A 173 -14.43 13.36 -20.26
CA ASN A 173 -15.55 14.30 -20.23
C ASN A 173 -16.80 13.68 -20.89
N LEU A 174 -17.98 13.93 -20.33
CA LEU A 174 -19.25 13.58 -20.96
C LEU A 174 -19.46 14.50 -22.18
N ILE A 175 -19.61 13.91 -23.38
CA ILE A 175 -19.76 14.66 -24.63
C ILE A 175 -21.15 14.53 -25.28
N GLU A 176 -21.90 13.48 -24.93
CA GLU A 176 -23.22 13.22 -25.50
C GLU A 176 -24.04 12.35 -24.54
N GLU A 177 -25.33 12.58 -24.44
CA GLU A 177 -26.28 11.71 -23.74
C GLU A 177 -27.65 11.77 -24.43
N GLY A 178 -28.44 10.70 -24.31
CA GLY A 178 -29.76 10.63 -24.92
C GLY A 178 -30.55 9.38 -24.53
N ILE A 179 -31.79 9.35 -25.03
CA ILE A 179 -32.69 8.20 -24.89
C ILE A 179 -32.55 7.35 -26.16
N VAL A 180 -32.69 6.03 -26.00
CA VAL A 180 -32.75 5.10 -27.12
C VAL A 180 -34.21 4.86 -27.45
N ASP A 181 -34.62 5.33 -28.61
CA ASP A 181 -35.95 5.06 -29.19
C ASP A 181 -35.97 3.63 -29.80
N ASP A 182 -37.13 3.04 -29.96
CA ASP A 182 -37.36 1.70 -30.57
C ASP A 182 -36.88 0.47 -29.78
N THR A 183 -36.83 0.53 -28.46
CA THR A 183 -36.61 -0.65 -27.62
C THR A 183 -37.83 -0.98 -26.76
N GLU A 184 -38.13 -2.29 -26.55
CA GLU A 184 -39.22 -2.72 -25.64
C GLU A 184 -38.98 -2.22 -24.20
N GLU A 185 -37.76 -2.22 -23.75
CA GLU A 185 -37.34 -1.64 -22.49
C GLU A 185 -36.85 -0.20 -22.73
N LYS A 186 -37.30 0.76 -21.92
CA LYS A 186 -36.76 2.13 -21.98
C LYS A 186 -35.27 2.16 -21.62
N ARG A 187 -34.47 2.64 -22.55
CA ARG A 187 -33.01 2.69 -22.40
C ARG A 187 -32.50 4.09 -22.65
N HIS A 188 -31.34 4.41 -22.09
CA HIS A 188 -30.62 5.66 -22.32
C HIS A 188 -29.13 5.38 -22.50
N TYR A 189 -28.40 6.34 -23.02
CA TYR A 189 -26.97 6.23 -23.23
C TYR A 189 -26.22 7.49 -22.83
N LYS A 190 -24.93 7.31 -22.49
CA LYS A 190 -23.95 8.37 -22.32
C LYS A 190 -22.69 8.05 -23.11
N VAL A 191 -22.07 9.10 -23.71
CA VAL A 191 -20.82 9.00 -24.46
C VAL A 191 -19.75 9.82 -23.75
N TRP A 192 -18.67 9.16 -23.40
CA TRP A 192 -17.52 9.74 -22.71
C TRP A 192 -16.31 9.78 -23.64
N LEU A 193 -15.50 10.82 -23.53
CA LEU A 193 -14.26 11.00 -24.30
C LEU A 193 -13.13 11.40 -23.36
N ASP A 194 -12.08 10.58 -23.32
CA ASP A 194 -10.81 10.96 -22.70
C ASP A 194 -9.89 11.52 -23.79
N PRO A 195 -9.51 12.81 -23.73
CA PRO A 195 -8.69 13.44 -24.76
C PRO A 195 -7.20 13.00 -24.70
N PHE A 196 -6.79 12.28 -23.66
CA PHE A 196 -5.42 11.82 -23.49
C PHE A 196 -5.28 10.33 -23.81
N PRO A 197 -4.26 9.92 -24.60
CA PRO A 197 -3.97 8.51 -24.80
C PRO A 197 -3.61 7.84 -23.47
N LYS A 198 -4.24 6.70 -23.18
CA LYS A 198 -3.96 5.92 -21.98
C LYS A 198 -3.87 4.43 -22.28
N PRO A 199 -3.17 3.63 -21.45
CA PRO A 199 -3.24 2.17 -21.52
C PRO A 199 -4.61 1.66 -21.03
N SER A 200 -4.92 0.42 -21.39
CA SER A 200 -6.17 -0.26 -21.05
C SER A 200 -6.40 -0.43 -19.53
N TYR A 201 -5.35 -0.56 -18.75
CA TYR A 201 -5.48 -0.74 -17.30
C TYR A 201 -6.09 0.47 -16.56
N LEU A 202 -6.05 1.67 -17.18
CA LEU A 202 -6.67 2.90 -16.65
C LEU A 202 -8.13 3.08 -17.08
N PHE A 203 -8.69 2.14 -17.85
CA PHE A 203 -10.08 2.17 -18.24
C PHE A 203 -11.00 1.94 -17.04
N ALA A 204 -12.06 2.75 -16.94
CA ALA A 204 -13.11 2.57 -15.93
C ALA A 204 -14.51 2.78 -16.51
N LEU A 205 -15.46 2.03 -15.96
CA LEU A 205 -16.88 2.13 -16.21
C LEU A 205 -17.65 1.86 -14.91
N VAL A 206 -18.66 2.69 -14.62
CA VAL A 206 -19.60 2.47 -13.52
C VAL A 206 -21.03 2.69 -14.00
N VAL A 207 -21.93 1.74 -13.69
CA VAL A 207 -23.37 1.84 -13.95
C VAL A 207 -24.15 1.37 -12.73
N GLY A 208 -25.03 2.22 -12.23
CA GLY A 208 -25.85 1.90 -11.05
C GLY A 208 -26.78 3.03 -10.65
N ASN A 209 -27.37 2.88 -9.48
CA ASN A 209 -28.14 3.93 -8.83
C ASN A 209 -27.32 4.48 -7.68
N LEU A 210 -26.78 5.68 -7.83
CA LEU A 210 -25.84 6.29 -6.89
C LEU A 210 -26.27 7.72 -6.55
N GLU A 211 -26.01 8.11 -5.31
CA GLU A 211 -26.02 9.52 -4.94
C GLU A 211 -24.61 10.10 -5.02
N PHE A 212 -24.48 11.41 -5.15
CA PHE A 212 -23.17 12.07 -5.17
C PHE A 212 -23.17 13.41 -4.44
N VAL A 213 -21.95 13.80 -4.02
CA VAL A 213 -21.62 15.16 -3.60
C VAL A 213 -20.82 15.81 -4.71
N GLN A 214 -21.14 17.06 -5.02
CA GLN A 214 -20.39 17.86 -5.99
C GLN A 214 -19.78 19.08 -5.32
N ASP A 215 -18.55 19.38 -5.71
CA ASP A 215 -17.84 20.60 -5.35
C ASP A 215 -16.96 21.04 -6.54
N HIS A 216 -16.19 22.11 -6.36
CA HIS A 216 -15.35 22.68 -7.39
C HIS A 216 -13.96 23.02 -6.84
N TYR A 217 -12.96 22.95 -7.73
CA TYR A 217 -11.60 23.39 -7.46
C TYR A 217 -11.15 24.37 -8.58
N ILE A 218 -10.58 25.52 -8.17
CA ILE A 218 -10.03 26.50 -9.13
C ILE A 218 -8.51 26.32 -9.16
N THR A 219 -7.99 25.89 -10.32
CA THR A 219 -6.55 25.71 -10.51
C THR A 219 -5.79 27.04 -10.54
N ARG A 220 -4.45 26.97 -10.47
CA ARG A 220 -3.59 28.16 -10.61
C ARG A 220 -3.82 28.90 -11.94
N SER A 221 -4.05 28.17 -13.02
CA SER A 221 -4.39 28.74 -14.36
C SER A 221 -5.83 29.24 -14.47
N LYS A 222 -6.61 29.21 -13.35
CA LYS A 222 -8.02 29.67 -13.28
C LYS A 222 -9.03 28.76 -13.99
N ARG A 223 -8.69 27.52 -14.27
CA ARG A 223 -9.66 26.53 -14.72
C ARG A 223 -10.55 26.11 -13.56
N ASN A 224 -11.84 25.94 -13.83
CA ASN A 224 -12.81 25.42 -12.85
C ASN A 224 -12.99 23.91 -13.06
N ILE A 225 -12.54 23.11 -12.12
CA ILE A 225 -12.64 21.65 -12.16
C ILE A 225 -13.83 21.21 -11.32
N THR A 226 -14.73 20.45 -11.91
CA THR A 226 -15.86 19.82 -11.18
C THR A 226 -15.36 18.58 -10.44
N LEU A 227 -15.66 18.50 -9.15
CA LEU A 227 -15.31 17.35 -8.29
C LEU A 227 -16.59 16.63 -7.90
N ARG A 228 -16.64 15.31 -8.08
CA ARG A 228 -17.78 14.48 -7.65
C ARG A 228 -17.33 13.24 -6.92
N ILE A 229 -17.99 12.93 -5.79
CA ILE A 229 -17.83 11.66 -5.10
C ILE A 229 -19.17 10.95 -5.09
N TYR A 230 -19.21 9.80 -5.73
CA TYR A 230 -20.39 8.94 -5.87
C TYR A 230 -20.36 7.85 -4.81
N THR A 231 -21.53 7.51 -4.27
CA THR A 231 -21.70 6.46 -3.26
C THR A 231 -23.07 5.82 -3.36
N GLU A 232 -23.22 4.65 -2.77
CA GLU A 232 -24.52 4.02 -2.55
C GLU A 232 -25.39 4.92 -1.67
N PHE A 233 -26.72 4.82 -1.83
CA PHE A 233 -27.68 5.64 -1.10
C PHE A 233 -27.50 5.54 0.42
N GLY A 234 -27.61 6.69 1.09
CA GLY A 234 -27.48 6.82 2.55
C GLY A 234 -26.08 7.15 3.03
N ASN A 235 -25.03 7.10 2.19
CA ASN A 235 -23.62 7.31 2.57
C ASN A 235 -23.06 8.68 2.19
N LYS A 236 -23.84 9.53 1.53
CA LYS A 236 -23.43 10.85 1.04
C LYS A 236 -22.79 11.73 2.12
N HIS A 237 -23.28 11.68 3.35
CA HIS A 237 -22.77 12.46 4.48
C HIS A 237 -21.34 12.04 4.91
N LEU A 238 -20.88 10.84 4.54
CA LEU A 238 -19.55 10.31 4.88
C LEU A 238 -18.47 10.73 3.88
N THR A 239 -18.79 11.46 2.82
CA THR A 239 -17.85 11.81 1.74
C THR A 239 -17.10 13.13 1.95
N GLN A 240 -17.50 13.93 2.94
CA GLN A 240 -16.97 15.29 3.15
C GLN A 240 -15.46 15.29 3.36
N HIS A 241 -14.96 14.39 4.23
CA HIS A 241 -13.52 14.31 4.53
C HIS A 241 -12.69 13.96 3.28
N ALA A 242 -13.18 13.04 2.44
CA ALA A 242 -12.53 12.71 1.17
C ALA A 242 -12.54 13.87 0.18
N MET A 243 -13.63 14.65 0.09
CA MET A 243 -13.70 15.83 -0.76
C MET A 243 -12.70 16.92 -0.33
N GLU A 244 -12.59 17.17 0.97
CA GLU A 244 -11.61 18.12 1.53
C GLU A 244 -10.17 17.62 1.28
N SER A 245 -9.92 16.33 1.44
CA SER A 245 -8.63 15.69 1.18
C SER A 245 -8.22 15.82 -0.29
N LEU A 246 -9.16 15.61 -1.22
CA LEU A 246 -8.92 15.80 -2.65
C LEU A 246 -8.51 17.24 -2.97
N LYS A 247 -9.21 18.23 -2.43
CA LYS A 247 -8.87 19.65 -2.64
C LYS A 247 -7.48 19.99 -2.08
N LYS A 248 -7.14 19.45 -0.89
CA LYS A 248 -5.80 19.61 -0.32
C LYS A 248 -4.72 18.98 -1.20
N ALA A 249 -4.97 17.78 -1.75
CA ALA A 249 -4.04 17.09 -2.64
C ALA A 249 -3.82 17.88 -3.94
N MET A 250 -4.89 18.40 -4.56
CA MET A 250 -4.81 19.25 -5.75
C MET A 250 -4.00 20.53 -5.47
N TYR A 251 -4.28 21.20 -4.37
CA TYR A 251 -3.55 22.39 -3.96
C TYR A 251 -2.06 22.10 -3.73
N TRP A 252 -1.75 21.03 -3.00
CA TRP A 252 -0.37 20.64 -2.70
C TRP A 252 0.43 20.32 -3.97
N ASP A 253 -0.14 19.58 -4.90
CA ASP A 253 0.53 19.19 -6.14
C ASP A 253 0.85 20.41 -7.02
N GLU A 254 -0.09 21.35 -7.14
CA GLU A 254 0.13 22.60 -7.85
C GLU A 254 1.23 23.46 -7.23
N HIS A 255 1.32 23.50 -5.89
CA HIS A 255 2.29 24.35 -5.20
C HIS A 255 3.66 23.68 -5.05
N LYS A 256 3.69 22.38 -4.75
CA LYS A 256 4.92 21.63 -4.55
C LYS A 256 5.62 21.29 -5.88
N TYR A 257 4.84 20.89 -6.89
CA TYR A 257 5.36 20.39 -8.18
C TYR A 257 4.92 21.20 -9.40
N GLY A 258 4.01 22.16 -9.27
CA GLY A 258 3.48 22.93 -10.39
C GLY A 258 2.54 22.13 -11.30
N LEU A 259 2.04 21.00 -10.85
CA LEU A 259 1.24 20.05 -11.63
C LEU A 259 -0.24 20.32 -11.44
N GLU A 260 -0.91 20.84 -12.48
CA GLU A 260 -2.35 21.06 -12.49
C GLU A 260 -3.09 19.81 -13.00
N TYR A 261 -4.31 19.59 -12.53
CA TYR A 261 -5.19 18.56 -13.08
C TYR A 261 -5.59 18.89 -14.52
N ASP A 262 -5.63 17.91 -15.40
CA ASP A 262 -5.68 18.08 -16.85
C ASP A 262 -7.05 17.84 -17.51
N LEU A 263 -8.06 17.33 -16.78
CA LEU A 263 -9.46 17.21 -17.23
C LEU A 263 -10.35 18.28 -16.58
N ASP A 264 -11.64 18.36 -16.99
CA ASP A 264 -12.60 19.33 -16.47
C ASP A 264 -13.45 18.76 -15.30
N ILE A 265 -13.40 17.44 -15.11
CA ILE A 265 -14.08 16.74 -14.03
C ILE A 265 -13.16 15.68 -13.41
N PHE A 266 -13.20 15.57 -12.07
CA PHE A 266 -12.59 14.48 -11.31
C PHE A 266 -13.69 13.76 -10.54
N MET A 267 -13.79 12.44 -10.73
CA MET A 267 -14.80 11.60 -10.13
C MET A 267 -14.17 10.52 -9.25
N ILE A 268 -14.77 10.28 -8.09
CA ILE A 268 -14.48 9.16 -7.19
C ILE A 268 -15.77 8.36 -7.03
N VAL A 269 -15.67 7.03 -7.05
CA VAL A 269 -16.79 6.12 -6.77
C VAL A 269 -16.42 5.19 -5.63
N ALA A 270 -17.21 5.19 -4.56
CA ALA A 270 -17.08 4.27 -3.43
C ALA A 270 -17.71 2.91 -3.76
N VAL A 271 -16.95 1.84 -3.62
CA VAL A 271 -17.36 0.46 -3.95
C VAL A 271 -17.14 -0.44 -2.74
N SER A 272 -18.15 -1.24 -2.38
CA SER A 272 -18.11 -2.11 -1.20
C SER A 272 -17.29 -3.40 -1.42
N HIS A 273 -17.34 -3.98 -2.63
CA HIS A 273 -16.59 -5.18 -3.01
C HIS A 273 -15.42 -4.79 -3.93
N PHE A 274 -14.24 -4.63 -3.34
CA PHE A 274 -13.05 -4.22 -4.06
C PHE A 274 -11.81 -4.92 -3.50
N ASN A 275 -11.00 -5.51 -4.38
CA ASN A 275 -9.82 -6.29 -3.96
C ASN A 275 -8.70 -5.40 -3.41
N MET A 276 -8.57 -4.18 -3.94
CA MET A 276 -7.53 -3.20 -3.63
C MET A 276 -8.01 -2.13 -2.64
N GLY A 277 -7.15 -1.16 -2.33
CA GLY A 277 -7.52 0.05 -1.58
C GLY A 277 -8.27 1.03 -2.45
N ALA A 278 -7.68 1.38 -3.57
CA ALA A 278 -8.26 2.25 -4.59
C ALA A 278 -7.60 1.99 -5.95
N MET A 279 -8.01 2.73 -6.98
CA MET A 279 -7.49 2.65 -8.33
C MET A 279 -7.57 4.01 -9.03
N GLU A 280 -6.47 4.44 -9.60
CA GLU A 280 -6.24 5.74 -10.22
C GLU A 280 -6.81 5.89 -11.63
N ASN A 281 -7.81 5.16 -12.05
CA ASN A 281 -8.38 5.25 -13.40
C ASN A 281 -8.59 6.70 -13.82
N LYS A 282 -8.06 7.09 -14.98
CA LYS A 282 -8.01 8.49 -15.44
C LYS A 282 -9.37 9.20 -15.37
N GLY A 283 -9.50 10.18 -14.49
CA GLY A 283 -10.70 10.99 -14.30
C GLY A 283 -11.88 10.31 -13.58
N LEU A 284 -11.81 9.01 -13.31
CA LEU A 284 -12.83 8.22 -12.63
C LEU A 284 -12.15 7.21 -11.70
N ASN A 285 -11.68 7.67 -10.54
CA ASN A 285 -11.07 6.79 -9.54
C ASN A 285 -12.11 5.89 -8.87
N ILE A 286 -11.77 4.63 -8.65
CA ILE A 286 -12.62 3.67 -7.96
C ILE A 286 -11.97 3.31 -6.64
N PHE A 287 -12.70 3.51 -5.53
CA PHE A 287 -12.22 3.34 -4.18
C PHE A 287 -12.97 2.25 -3.44
N ASN A 288 -12.27 1.41 -2.71
CA ASN A 288 -12.89 0.66 -1.64
C ASN A 288 -13.55 1.65 -0.66
N SER A 289 -14.81 1.43 -0.31
CA SER A 289 -15.59 2.30 0.57
C SER A 289 -14.86 2.66 1.87
N LYS A 290 -14.03 1.75 2.38
CA LYS A 290 -13.21 1.93 3.59
C LYS A 290 -12.25 3.13 3.51
N TYR A 291 -11.84 3.54 2.30
CA TYR A 291 -10.85 4.60 2.07
C TYR A 291 -11.42 5.88 1.48
N VAL A 292 -12.75 6.03 1.53
CA VAL A 292 -13.43 7.25 1.05
C VAL A 292 -14.60 7.66 1.95
N LEU A 293 -15.26 6.70 2.60
CA LEU A 293 -16.42 6.96 3.46
C LEU A 293 -15.97 7.03 4.93
N ALA A 294 -15.94 8.24 5.49
CA ALA A 294 -15.46 8.43 6.86
C ALA A 294 -16.04 9.71 7.51
N ASP A 295 -16.41 9.60 8.76
CA ASP A 295 -16.64 10.72 9.67
C ASP A 295 -16.12 10.39 11.08
N ASN A 296 -16.16 11.36 12.00
CA ASN A 296 -15.63 11.17 13.37
C ASN A 296 -16.37 10.10 14.18
N ASN A 297 -17.61 9.73 13.80
CA ASN A 297 -18.40 8.73 14.53
C ASN A 297 -18.14 7.32 14.05
N THR A 298 -17.79 7.15 12.76
CA THR A 298 -17.63 5.85 12.09
C THR A 298 -16.18 5.46 11.84
N ALA A 299 -15.27 6.46 11.77
CA ALA A 299 -13.86 6.29 11.47
C ALA A 299 -12.97 6.65 12.67
N THR A 300 -11.90 5.87 12.87
CA THR A 300 -10.84 6.23 13.81
C THR A 300 -9.98 7.36 13.23
N ASP A 301 -9.20 8.04 14.08
CA ASP A 301 -8.22 9.04 13.63
C ASP A 301 -7.26 8.47 12.57
N LYS A 302 -6.87 7.20 12.72
CA LYS A 302 -6.04 6.50 11.74
C LYS A 302 -6.79 6.29 10.41
N ASP A 303 -8.08 5.94 10.46
CA ASP A 303 -8.89 5.78 9.24
C ASP A 303 -9.02 7.11 8.50
N LEU A 304 -9.23 8.23 9.21
CA LEU A 304 -9.29 9.57 8.61
C LEU A 304 -7.96 9.94 7.92
N LYS A 305 -6.81 9.71 8.58
CA LYS A 305 -5.49 9.92 7.98
C LYS A 305 -5.26 9.00 6.76
N ASN A 306 -5.72 7.75 6.80
CA ASN A 306 -5.64 6.83 5.67
C ASN A 306 -6.50 7.32 4.49
N VAL A 307 -7.71 7.83 4.72
CA VAL A 307 -8.54 8.42 3.66
C VAL A 307 -7.82 9.60 3.02
N GLU A 308 -7.25 10.52 3.81
CA GLU A 308 -6.49 11.67 3.31
C GLU A 308 -5.30 11.23 2.45
N ALA A 309 -4.52 10.26 2.92
CA ALA A 309 -3.34 9.74 2.23
C ALA A 309 -3.70 9.02 0.91
N ILE A 310 -4.71 8.13 0.92
CA ILE A 310 -5.08 7.34 -0.25
C ILE A 310 -5.78 8.21 -1.31
N VAL A 311 -6.64 9.16 -0.92
CA VAL A 311 -7.22 10.13 -1.86
C VAL A 311 -6.12 10.94 -2.55
N ALA A 312 -5.07 11.34 -1.82
CA ALA A 312 -3.92 12.03 -2.38
C ALA A 312 -3.10 11.12 -3.29
N HIS A 313 -2.85 9.86 -2.88
CA HIS A 313 -2.14 8.85 -3.68
C HIS A 313 -2.78 8.68 -5.06
N GLU A 314 -4.08 8.41 -5.11
CA GLU A 314 -4.81 8.21 -6.38
C GLU A 314 -4.85 9.50 -7.22
N TYR A 315 -4.98 10.66 -6.60
CA TYR A 315 -4.90 11.93 -7.31
C TYR A 315 -3.49 12.16 -7.91
N PHE A 316 -2.42 11.89 -7.16
CA PHE A 316 -1.05 12.09 -7.63
C PHE A 316 -0.67 11.17 -8.79
N HIS A 317 -1.29 10.01 -8.90
CA HIS A 317 -1.16 9.15 -10.06
C HIS A 317 -1.57 9.81 -11.36
N ASN A 318 -2.39 10.87 -11.35
CA ASN A 318 -2.73 11.58 -12.58
C ASN A 318 -1.48 11.96 -13.41
N TRP A 319 -0.40 12.33 -12.73
CA TRP A 319 0.90 12.64 -13.33
C TRP A 319 1.88 11.46 -13.23
N THR A 320 2.03 10.86 -12.05
CA THR A 320 2.97 9.76 -11.81
C THR A 320 2.29 8.39 -11.94
N GLY A 321 1.94 8.04 -13.19
CA GLY A 321 1.25 6.78 -13.53
C GLY A 321 0.37 6.93 -14.78
N ASN A 322 -0.42 8.01 -14.89
CA ASN A 322 -1.37 8.21 -15.99
C ASN A 322 -0.75 9.02 -17.14
N ARG A 323 -0.21 10.23 -16.86
CA ARG A 323 0.48 11.04 -17.87
C ARG A 323 1.81 10.45 -18.27
N VAL A 324 2.60 10.02 -17.31
CA VAL A 324 3.80 9.21 -17.56
C VAL A 324 3.55 7.84 -16.94
N THR A 325 3.48 6.81 -17.77
CA THR A 325 3.14 5.45 -17.35
C THR A 325 4.33 4.49 -17.45
N CYS A 326 4.20 3.27 -16.91
CA CYS A 326 5.22 2.25 -16.98
C CYS A 326 5.18 1.52 -18.35
N ARG A 327 6.36 1.24 -18.93
CA ARG A 327 6.50 0.54 -20.22
C ARG A 327 5.97 -0.90 -20.16
N ASP A 328 6.21 -1.57 -19.06
CA ASP A 328 5.80 -2.96 -18.80
C ASP A 328 5.62 -3.15 -17.29
N TRP A 329 4.94 -4.22 -16.88
CA TRP A 329 4.64 -4.45 -15.47
C TRP A 329 5.86 -4.65 -14.57
N PHE A 330 7.04 -4.96 -15.13
CA PHE A 330 8.28 -4.98 -14.33
C PHE A 330 8.66 -3.59 -13.82
N GLN A 331 8.18 -2.52 -14.46
CA GLN A 331 8.42 -1.14 -14.06
C GLN A 331 7.41 -0.62 -13.03
N LEU A 332 6.56 -1.46 -12.46
CA LEU A 332 5.45 -1.06 -11.58
C LEU A 332 5.87 -0.07 -10.48
N THR A 333 7.02 -0.28 -9.85
CA THR A 333 7.56 0.63 -8.81
C THR A 333 7.81 2.06 -9.32
N LEU A 334 7.96 2.25 -10.64
CA LEU A 334 8.13 3.58 -11.24
C LEU A 334 6.92 4.49 -10.95
N LYS A 335 5.72 3.93 -11.03
CA LYS A 335 4.52 4.68 -10.65
C LYS A 335 4.20 4.55 -9.16
N GLU A 336 4.24 3.35 -8.60
CA GLU A 336 3.82 3.10 -7.23
C GLU A 336 4.80 3.65 -6.21
N GLY A 337 6.08 3.34 -6.32
CA GLY A 337 7.09 3.84 -5.38
C GLY A 337 7.20 5.37 -5.41
N LEU A 338 7.11 5.99 -6.60
CA LEU A 338 7.13 7.46 -6.71
C LEU A 338 5.87 8.09 -6.11
N THR A 339 4.69 7.49 -6.32
CA THR A 339 3.44 8.03 -5.81
C THR A 339 3.30 7.81 -4.30
N VAL A 340 3.75 6.68 -3.75
CA VAL A 340 3.84 6.47 -2.29
C VAL A 340 4.79 7.49 -1.64
N PHE A 341 5.94 7.77 -2.23
CA PHE A 341 6.82 8.84 -1.74
C PHE A 341 6.09 10.19 -1.70
N ARG A 342 5.31 10.52 -2.74
CA ARG A 342 4.56 11.79 -2.81
C ARG A 342 3.42 11.85 -1.79
N ASP A 343 2.68 10.78 -1.58
CA ASP A 343 1.61 10.74 -0.58
C ASP A 343 2.15 10.80 0.86
N GLN A 344 3.31 10.20 1.11
CA GLN A 344 4.02 10.31 2.39
C GLN A 344 4.48 11.75 2.67
N GLU A 345 5.06 12.44 1.68
CA GLU A 345 5.44 13.85 1.79
C GLU A 345 4.21 14.77 1.98
N PHE A 346 3.13 14.52 1.23
CA PHE A 346 1.87 15.22 1.41
C PHE A 346 1.31 15.02 2.83
N SER A 347 1.25 13.77 3.29
CA SER A 347 0.74 13.45 4.63
C SER A 347 1.59 14.08 5.73
N ALA A 348 2.92 14.17 5.52
CA ALA A 348 3.84 14.85 6.43
C ALA A 348 3.60 16.37 6.47
N ASP A 349 3.35 17.00 5.30
CA ASP A 349 3.05 18.43 5.21
C ASP A 349 1.65 18.78 5.78
N MET A 350 0.68 17.83 5.75
CA MET A 350 -0.67 18.04 6.30
C MET A 350 -0.76 17.74 7.79
N ASN A 351 0.14 16.91 8.34
CA ASN A 351 0.10 16.42 9.71
C ASN A 351 1.47 16.66 10.41
N GLU A 352 1.79 15.85 11.41
CA GLU A 352 3.06 15.91 12.11
C GLU A 352 4.12 15.07 11.37
N ALA A 353 5.05 15.74 10.67
CA ALA A 353 6.03 15.08 9.79
C ALA A 353 6.84 13.98 10.50
N GLY A 354 7.32 14.25 11.74
CA GLY A 354 8.09 13.26 12.49
C GLY A 354 7.26 12.02 12.89
N VAL A 355 6.00 12.21 13.26
CA VAL A 355 5.06 11.12 13.57
C VAL A 355 4.77 10.31 12.32
N LYS A 356 4.44 10.97 11.21
CA LYS A 356 4.20 10.29 9.92
C LYS A 356 5.42 9.48 9.49
N ARG A 357 6.64 10.03 9.62
CA ARG A 357 7.86 9.29 9.27
C ARG A 357 8.04 8.03 10.12
N ILE A 358 7.76 8.09 11.41
CA ILE A 358 7.81 6.92 12.30
C ILE A 358 6.78 5.87 11.88
N GLU A 359 5.55 6.30 11.52
CA GLU A 359 4.49 5.40 11.04
C GLU A 359 4.91 4.68 9.76
N ASP A 360 5.51 5.39 8.78
CA ASP A 360 6.02 4.81 7.53
C ASP A 360 7.14 3.80 7.78
N VAL A 361 8.11 4.15 8.64
CA VAL A 361 9.21 3.24 8.99
C VAL A 361 8.71 2.04 9.80
N SER A 362 7.73 2.23 10.68
CA SER A 362 7.09 1.13 11.40
C SER A 362 6.42 0.14 10.46
N LEU A 363 5.71 0.65 9.43
CA LEU A 363 5.10 -0.18 8.38
C LEU A 363 6.19 -0.94 7.59
N LEU A 364 7.22 -0.24 7.14
CA LEU A 364 8.34 -0.83 6.41
C LEU A 364 9.00 -1.96 7.22
N ARG A 365 9.35 -1.71 8.48
CA ARG A 365 10.02 -2.69 9.37
C ARG A 365 9.12 -3.86 9.76
N SER A 366 7.79 -3.67 9.84
CA SER A 366 6.86 -4.72 10.27
C SER A 366 6.35 -5.60 9.14
N ILE A 367 6.39 -5.13 7.89
CA ILE A 367 5.84 -5.85 6.73
C ILE A 367 6.90 -6.07 5.64
N GLN A 368 7.58 -5.00 5.18
CA GLN A 368 8.49 -5.10 4.04
C GLN A 368 9.83 -5.78 4.41
N PHE A 369 10.41 -5.48 5.57
CA PHE A 369 11.65 -6.13 6.01
C PHE A 369 11.47 -7.65 6.20
N PRO A 370 10.36 -8.14 6.82
CA PRO A 370 10.04 -9.56 6.85
C PRO A 370 9.87 -10.18 5.45
N GLU A 371 9.26 -9.47 4.49
CA GLU A 371 9.15 -9.92 3.10
C GLU A 371 10.53 -10.10 2.46
N ASP A 372 11.41 -9.11 2.62
CA ASP A 372 12.80 -9.16 2.12
C ASP A 372 13.68 -10.25 2.80
N ALA A 373 13.36 -10.61 4.03
CA ALA A 373 14.04 -11.68 4.76
C ALA A 373 13.49 -13.08 4.43
N GLY A 374 12.28 -13.14 3.87
CA GLY A 374 11.51 -14.36 3.61
C GLY A 374 11.73 -14.97 2.23
N SER A 375 10.99 -16.06 1.96
CA SER A 375 11.02 -16.79 0.68
C SER A 375 10.47 -15.98 -0.50
N ASN A 376 9.62 -14.99 -0.21
CA ASN A 376 9.05 -14.11 -1.23
C ASN A 376 9.92 -12.87 -1.52
N SER A 377 11.17 -12.84 -1.03
CA SER A 377 12.12 -11.77 -1.31
C SER A 377 12.35 -11.57 -2.81
N HIS A 378 12.25 -10.33 -3.27
CA HIS A 378 12.46 -9.96 -4.66
C HIS A 378 12.96 -8.51 -4.79
N PRO A 379 13.61 -8.13 -5.89
CA PRO A 379 13.96 -6.74 -6.16
C PRO A 379 12.71 -5.85 -6.26
N ILE A 380 12.83 -4.53 -6.05
CA ILE A 380 11.74 -3.58 -6.31
C ILE A 380 11.30 -3.57 -7.77
N ARG A 381 12.18 -4.03 -8.67
CA ARG A 381 11.91 -4.34 -10.08
C ARG A 381 12.26 -5.80 -10.35
N PRO A 382 11.32 -6.73 -10.18
CA PRO A 382 11.58 -8.16 -10.38
C PRO A 382 12.05 -8.51 -11.80
N ASN A 383 12.69 -9.66 -11.95
CA ASN A 383 13.17 -10.12 -13.25
C ASN A 383 12.22 -11.08 -13.98
N SER A 384 11.28 -11.68 -13.22
CA SER A 384 10.31 -12.64 -13.78
C SER A 384 9.07 -12.74 -12.88
N TYR A 385 7.96 -13.19 -13.44
CA TYR A 385 6.72 -13.52 -12.73
C TYR A 385 5.92 -14.58 -13.49
N LYS A 386 5.07 -15.31 -12.75
CA LYS A 386 4.01 -16.15 -13.29
C LYS A 386 2.69 -15.39 -13.31
N GLU A 387 2.33 -14.77 -12.16
CA GLU A 387 1.11 -14.01 -11.98
C GLU A 387 1.42 -12.58 -11.53
N ILE A 388 1.00 -11.60 -12.34
CA ILE A 388 1.33 -10.19 -12.10
C ILE A 388 0.66 -9.64 -10.83
N ASN A 389 -0.51 -10.13 -10.45
CA ASN A 389 -1.19 -9.71 -9.22
C ASN A 389 -0.32 -9.87 -7.97
N ASN A 390 0.62 -10.83 -7.98
CA ASN A 390 1.55 -11.07 -6.87
C ASN A 390 2.66 -10.02 -6.75
N PHE A 391 2.80 -9.10 -7.71
CA PHE A 391 3.82 -8.02 -7.69
C PHE A 391 3.41 -6.78 -6.92
N TYR A 392 2.15 -6.65 -6.56
CA TYR A 392 1.64 -5.54 -5.74
C TYR A 392 2.03 -5.77 -4.29
N THR A 393 3.31 -5.59 -3.99
CA THR A 393 3.96 -5.98 -2.73
C THR A 393 4.50 -4.76 -1.98
N PRO A 394 4.65 -4.83 -0.64
CA PRO A 394 5.33 -3.80 0.13
C PRO A 394 6.74 -3.47 -0.38
N THR A 395 7.43 -4.42 -1.02
CA THR A 395 8.73 -4.20 -1.65
C THR A 395 8.62 -3.25 -2.84
N VAL A 396 7.62 -3.42 -3.72
CA VAL A 396 7.42 -2.55 -4.89
C VAL A 396 6.97 -1.15 -4.46
N TYR A 397 6.08 -1.04 -3.47
CA TYR A 397 5.47 0.19 -2.99
C TYR A 397 6.36 0.92 -1.99
N GLU A 398 6.50 0.36 -0.78
CA GLU A 398 7.13 1.03 0.36
C GLU A 398 8.66 1.13 0.20
N LYS A 399 9.34 0.01 -0.14
CA LYS A 399 10.77 0.06 -0.42
C LYS A 399 11.07 0.86 -1.69
N GLY A 400 10.19 0.81 -2.71
CA GLY A 400 10.24 1.68 -3.87
C GLY A 400 10.25 3.16 -3.48
N ALA A 401 9.34 3.56 -2.60
CA ALA A 401 9.27 4.93 -2.06
C ALA A 401 10.53 5.32 -1.28
N GLU A 402 11.09 4.40 -0.49
CA GLU A 402 12.35 4.63 0.22
C GLU A 402 13.54 4.87 -0.72
N VAL A 403 13.58 4.22 -1.87
CA VAL A 403 14.61 4.50 -2.90
C VAL A 403 14.46 5.92 -3.45
N ILE A 404 13.23 6.38 -3.68
CA ILE A 404 12.97 7.77 -4.08
C ILE A 404 13.38 8.75 -2.95
N ARG A 405 13.06 8.43 -1.70
CA ARG A 405 13.43 9.23 -0.53
C ARG A 405 14.96 9.33 -0.35
N MET A 406 15.70 8.26 -0.62
CA MET A 406 17.16 8.32 -0.64
C MET A 406 17.69 9.32 -1.68
N LEU A 407 17.13 9.32 -2.89
CA LEU A 407 17.47 10.29 -3.93
C LEU A 407 17.12 11.73 -3.51
N TYR A 408 15.94 11.92 -2.90
CA TYR A 408 15.52 13.21 -2.35
C TYR A 408 16.48 13.71 -1.27
N ASN A 409 16.84 12.86 -0.30
CA ASN A 409 17.78 13.19 0.77
C ASN A 409 19.19 13.50 0.24
N TYR A 410 19.65 12.76 -0.77
CA TYR A 410 20.98 12.96 -1.35
C TYR A 410 21.07 14.23 -2.21
N LEU A 411 20.05 14.49 -3.03
CA LEU A 411 20.00 15.66 -3.91
C LEU A 411 19.61 16.96 -3.19
N GLY A 412 18.82 16.85 -2.14
CA GLY A 412 18.11 17.98 -1.53
C GLY A 412 16.92 18.45 -2.40
N GLU A 413 15.97 19.14 -1.76
CA GLU A 413 14.69 19.54 -2.36
C GLU A 413 14.83 20.25 -3.70
N LYS A 414 15.73 21.24 -3.79
CA LYS A 414 15.91 22.07 -4.99
C LYS A 414 16.35 21.28 -6.22
N PHE A 415 17.32 20.36 -6.06
CA PHE A 415 17.83 19.57 -7.18
C PHE A 415 16.91 18.42 -7.52
N TYR A 416 16.27 17.81 -6.52
CA TYR A 416 15.25 16.81 -6.73
C TYR A 416 14.07 17.39 -7.55
N ARG A 417 13.58 18.59 -7.19
CA ARG A 417 12.51 19.26 -7.93
C ARG A 417 12.89 19.51 -9.40
N LYS A 418 14.10 19.98 -9.69
CA LYS A 418 14.57 20.13 -11.07
C LYS A 418 14.62 18.80 -11.83
N GLY A 419 14.96 17.71 -11.12
CA GLY A 419 14.93 16.37 -11.69
C GLY A 419 13.52 15.94 -12.07
N ILE A 420 12.55 16.17 -11.21
CA ILE A 420 11.13 15.88 -11.46
C ILE A 420 10.59 16.72 -12.61
N ASP A 421 10.87 18.01 -12.68
CA ASP A 421 10.50 18.89 -13.82
C ASP A 421 11.06 18.31 -15.13
N THR A 422 12.33 17.90 -15.15
CA THR A 422 12.98 17.28 -16.30
C THR A 422 12.33 15.95 -16.67
N TYR A 423 11.88 15.15 -15.70
CA TYR A 423 11.19 13.88 -15.96
C TYR A 423 9.87 14.09 -16.72
N PHE A 424 9.06 15.04 -16.30
CA PHE A 424 7.81 15.36 -16.99
C PHE A 424 8.05 16.02 -18.35
N ASP A 425 8.99 16.94 -18.46
CA ASP A 425 9.35 17.58 -19.73
C ASP A 425 9.79 16.57 -20.81
N LEU A 426 10.50 15.51 -20.42
CA LEU A 426 11.00 14.51 -21.36
C LEU A 426 9.98 13.42 -21.70
N TYR A 427 9.09 13.05 -20.75
CA TYR A 427 8.35 11.80 -20.84
C TYR A 427 6.83 11.93 -20.75
N ASP A 428 6.27 13.14 -20.72
CA ASP A 428 4.82 13.33 -20.73
C ASP A 428 4.17 12.62 -21.93
N GLY A 429 3.10 11.87 -21.66
CA GLY A 429 2.37 11.07 -22.66
C GLY A 429 3.08 9.79 -23.10
N GLN A 430 4.10 9.31 -22.37
CA GLN A 430 4.90 8.15 -22.73
C GLN A 430 4.88 7.05 -21.66
N ALA A 431 5.18 5.83 -22.11
CA ALA A 431 5.39 4.65 -21.27
C ALA A 431 6.91 4.40 -21.12
N VAL A 432 7.46 4.51 -19.90
CA VAL A 432 8.90 4.58 -19.66
C VAL A 432 9.39 3.58 -18.62
N THR A 433 10.70 3.55 -18.36
CA THR A 433 11.36 2.61 -17.43
C THR A 433 11.92 3.32 -16.21
N CYS A 434 12.29 2.55 -15.19
CA CYS A 434 12.97 3.09 -14.00
C CYS A 434 14.29 3.79 -14.36
N GLU A 435 15.02 3.30 -15.37
CA GLU A 435 16.25 3.94 -15.84
C GLU A 435 15.99 5.33 -16.41
N ASN A 436 14.88 5.52 -17.15
CA ASN A 436 14.49 6.83 -17.68
C ASN A 436 14.25 7.85 -16.54
N PHE A 437 13.66 7.41 -15.43
CA PHE A 437 13.45 8.25 -14.26
C PHE A 437 14.79 8.68 -13.63
N ILE A 438 15.70 7.73 -13.36
CA ILE A 438 17.02 8.02 -12.78
C ILE A 438 17.85 8.94 -13.71
N GLU A 439 17.77 8.70 -15.02
CA GLU A 439 18.44 9.55 -16.03
C GLU A 439 17.89 10.98 -16.03
N ALA A 440 16.57 11.14 -15.95
CA ALA A 440 15.95 12.47 -15.88
C ALA A 440 16.32 13.23 -14.61
N LEU A 441 16.32 12.56 -13.45
CA LEU A 441 16.80 13.15 -12.18
C LEU A 441 18.27 13.58 -12.30
N GLY A 442 19.11 12.75 -12.89
CA GLY A 442 20.52 13.04 -13.10
C GLY A 442 20.73 14.25 -14.02
N LYS A 443 19.98 14.33 -15.14
CA LYS A 443 20.03 15.48 -16.05
C LYS A 443 19.58 16.78 -15.36
N GLY A 444 18.46 16.76 -14.65
CA GLY A 444 17.92 17.94 -13.97
C GLY A 444 18.79 18.43 -12.83
N SER A 445 19.39 17.52 -12.04
CA SER A 445 20.30 17.84 -10.94
C SER A 445 21.74 18.13 -11.39
N LYS A 446 22.14 17.68 -12.58
CA LYS A 446 23.52 17.65 -13.09
C LYS A 446 24.45 16.75 -12.26
N ILE A 447 23.92 15.70 -11.66
CA ILE A 447 24.65 14.72 -10.84
C ILE A 447 24.44 13.33 -11.48
N ASP A 448 25.51 12.54 -11.60
CA ASP A 448 25.38 11.15 -12.06
C ASP A 448 24.74 10.29 -10.96
N LEU A 449 23.54 9.82 -11.23
CA LEU A 449 22.76 8.96 -10.34
C LEU A 449 22.73 7.50 -10.80
N SER A 450 23.47 7.14 -11.85
CA SER A 450 23.44 5.80 -12.46
C SER A 450 23.68 4.66 -11.47
N ILE A 451 24.49 4.90 -10.43
CA ILE A 451 24.78 3.93 -9.36
C ILE A 451 23.52 3.50 -8.60
N PHE A 452 22.50 4.37 -8.50
CA PHE A 452 21.25 4.06 -7.81
C PHE A 452 20.39 3.02 -8.54
N ASN A 453 20.66 2.74 -9.85
CA ASN A 453 20.01 1.64 -10.58
C ASN A 453 20.21 0.28 -9.92
N LYS A 454 21.25 0.09 -9.10
CA LYS A 454 21.48 -1.12 -8.34
C LYS A 454 20.32 -1.45 -7.38
N TRP A 455 19.65 -0.44 -6.79
CA TRP A 455 18.51 -0.63 -5.90
C TRP A 455 17.32 -1.29 -6.59
N TYR A 456 17.14 -1.03 -7.88
CA TYR A 456 16.04 -1.64 -8.66
C TYR A 456 16.26 -3.13 -8.98
N SER A 457 17.49 -3.62 -8.90
CA SER A 457 17.85 -4.97 -9.34
C SER A 457 18.27 -5.93 -8.23
N LYS A 458 18.41 -5.45 -6.99
CA LYS A 458 18.87 -6.26 -5.85
C LYS A 458 17.75 -6.48 -4.84
N ALA A 459 17.58 -7.75 -4.42
CA ALA A 459 16.69 -8.15 -3.35
C ALA A 459 17.38 -8.07 -1.98
N GLY A 460 16.59 -8.04 -0.92
CA GLY A 460 17.07 -8.07 0.46
C GLY A 460 17.37 -6.67 1.02
N THR A 461 17.31 -6.57 2.36
CA THR A 461 17.57 -5.35 3.10
C THR A 461 19.04 -5.31 3.50
N PRO A 462 19.82 -4.26 3.13
CA PRO A 462 21.22 -4.12 3.54
C PRO A 462 21.36 -3.99 5.06
N GLU A 463 22.45 -4.52 5.59
CA GLU A 463 22.90 -4.30 6.95
C GLU A 463 24.10 -3.35 6.92
N ILE A 464 24.03 -2.26 7.70
CA ILE A 464 25.14 -1.34 7.94
C ILE A 464 25.63 -1.53 9.38
N GLU A 465 26.92 -1.73 9.56
CA GLU A 465 27.58 -1.71 10.86
C GLU A 465 28.48 -0.49 10.95
N ILE A 466 28.30 0.37 11.98
CA ILE A 466 29.13 1.53 12.27
C ILE A 466 29.82 1.31 13.61
N LYS A 467 31.16 1.28 13.58
CA LYS A 467 32.02 1.20 14.79
C LYS A 467 32.82 2.47 14.94
N ARG A 468 32.83 3.00 16.15
CA ARG A 468 33.55 4.21 16.51
C ARG A 468 34.94 3.87 17.03
N VAL A 469 35.95 4.66 16.63
CA VAL A 469 37.29 4.63 17.20
C VAL A 469 37.67 6.05 17.56
N GLN A 470 37.76 6.33 18.86
CA GLN A 470 38.17 7.65 19.36
C GLN A 470 39.68 7.72 19.51
N ASN A 471 40.31 8.62 18.79
CA ASN A 471 41.75 8.94 18.91
C ASN A 471 41.91 10.41 19.27
N ASN A 472 42.43 10.71 20.47
CA ASN A 472 42.73 12.06 21.00
C ASN A 472 41.79 13.21 20.57
N SER A 473 41.84 13.64 19.33
CA SER A 473 41.01 14.75 18.77
C SER A 473 40.10 14.35 17.64
N GLU A 474 40.20 13.11 17.12
CA GLU A 474 39.44 12.65 15.96
C GLU A 474 38.54 11.47 16.34
N LEU A 475 37.32 11.51 15.90
CA LEU A 475 36.40 10.37 15.92
C LEU A 475 36.39 9.69 14.53
N LYS A 476 36.85 8.46 14.45
CA LYS A 476 36.78 7.66 13.23
C LYS A 476 35.55 6.79 13.27
N LEU A 477 34.81 6.76 12.14
CA LEU A 477 33.70 5.85 11.94
C LEU A 477 34.10 4.80 10.89
N ASN A 478 34.22 3.57 11.31
CA ASN A 478 34.43 2.43 10.43
C ASN A 478 33.06 1.90 10.02
N ILE A 479 32.67 2.12 8.75
CA ILE A 479 31.36 1.76 8.21
C ILE A 479 31.53 0.54 7.31
N THR A 480 30.74 -0.50 7.55
CA THR A 480 30.66 -1.68 6.67
C THR A 480 29.24 -1.93 6.26
N GLN A 481 29.04 -2.33 5.00
CA GLN A 481 27.73 -2.79 4.55
C GLN A 481 27.78 -4.27 4.12
N LYS A 482 26.69 -5.00 4.36
CA LYS A 482 26.51 -6.40 3.97
C LYS A 482 25.14 -6.55 3.31
N ILE A 483 25.11 -7.32 2.22
CA ILE A 483 23.91 -7.75 1.53
C ILE A 483 23.94 -9.27 1.46
N LYS A 484 22.84 -9.95 1.82
CA LYS A 484 22.80 -11.42 1.98
C LYS A 484 23.12 -12.21 0.69
N MET A 485 22.80 -11.69 -0.48
CA MET A 485 22.72 -12.50 -1.70
C MET A 485 23.90 -12.37 -2.67
N GLU A 486 24.74 -11.36 -2.57
CA GLU A 486 25.98 -11.22 -3.37
C GLU A 486 26.97 -10.26 -2.69
N PRO A 487 28.29 -10.42 -2.91
CA PRO A 487 29.28 -9.47 -2.43
C PRO A 487 29.24 -8.20 -3.28
N SER A 488 28.22 -7.37 -3.09
CA SER A 488 28.07 -6.09 -3.79
C SER A 488 27.58 -5.03 -2.81
N TYR A 489 27.99 -3.80 -3.04
CA TYR A 489 27.53 -2.63 -2.29
C TYR A 489 26.42 -1.89 -3.03
N LEU A 490 25.57 -1.20 -2.26
CA LEU A 490 24.57 -0.27 -2.75
C LEU A 490 24.99 1.16 -2.37
N PRO A 491 24.61 2.18 -3.14
CA PRO A 491 24.76 3.57 -2.72
C PRO A 491 23.75 3.86 -1.60
N ILE A 492 24.25 4.22 -0.40
CA ILE A 492 23.41 4.42 0.78
C ILE A 492 23.69 5.80 1.37
N PRO A 493 22.74 6.75 1.32
CA PRO A 493 22.89 8.05 1.96
C PRO A 493 22.69 7.92 3.47
N ILE A 494 23.75 8.13 4.23
CA ILE A 494 23.73 8.12 5.68
C ILE A 494 23.67 9.57 6.15
N LYS A 495 22.51 9.97 6.66
CA LYS A 495 22.32 11.28 7.28
C LYS A 495 22.73 11.20 8.74
N LEU A 496 23.63 12.08 9.16
CA LEU A 496 24.23 12.01 10.48
C LEU A 496 24.44 13.39 11.10
N ALA A 497 24.40 13.42 12.43
CA ALA A 497 24.71 14.58 13.27
C ALA A 497 25.37 14.10 14.58
N PHE A 498 25.90 15.02 15.35
CA PHE A 498 26.55 14.72 16.62
C PHE A 498 26.10 15.70 17.70
N MET A 499 25.89 15.16 18.89
CA MET A 499 25.59 15.91 20.11
C MET A 499 26.78 15.84 21.09
N ASN A 500 26.95 16.89 21.89
CA ASN A 500 27.83 16.84 23.06
C ASN A 500 27.09 16.20 24.27
N GLN A 501 27.80 16.03 25.37
CA GLN A 501 27.28 15.44 26.62
C GLN A 501 26.14 16.24 27.28
N ARG A 502 25.88 17.48 26.82
CA ARG A 502 24.74 18.30 27.28
C ARG A 502 23.53 18.26 26.37
N GLY A 503 23.56 17.40 25.32
CA GLY A 503 22.48 17.29 24.35
C GLY A 503 22.43 18.39 23.29
N HIS A 504 23.48 19.22 23.15
CA HIS A 504 23.54 20.27 22.13
C HIS A 504 24.15 19.71 20.85
N PHE A 505 23.50 19.91 19.70
CA PHE A 505 24.07 19.61 18.39
C PHE A 505 25.26 20.52 18.11
N ILE A 506 26.32 19.93 17.59
CA ILE A 506 27.60 20.62 17.33
C ILE A 506 27.87 20.72 15.82
N ASN A 507 28.72 21.68 15.43
CA ASN A 507 29.26 21.70 14.09
C ASN A 507 30.47 20.74 14.02
N PHE A 508 30.56 19.99 12.91
CA PHE A 508 31.65 19.05 12.69
C PHE A 508 32.08 19.05 11.22
N ARG A 509 33.27 18.53 10.93
CA ARG A 509 33.80 18.32 9.59
C ARG A 509 33.89 16.82 9.30
N ILE A 510 33.65 16.44 8.06
CA ILE A 510 33.89 15.09 7.55
C ILE A 510 35.04 15.16 6.56
N ASN A 511 36.11 14.38 6.78
CA ASN A 511 37.28 14.30 5.89
C ASN A 511 37.78 15.68 5.43
N ASN A 512 37.86 16.64 6.36
CA ASN A 512 38.27 18.04 6.13
C ASN A 512 37.32 18.90 5.27
N SER A 513 36.10 18.45 4.99
CA SER A 513 35.06 19.31 4.36
C SER A 513 34.50 20.31 5.37
N ILE A 514 33.86 21.39 4.89
CA ILE A 514 33.08 22.28 5.75
C ILE A 514 31.76 21.53 6.00
N ALA A 515 31.45 21.23 7.24
CA ALA A 515 30.17 20.62 7.62
C ALA A 515 29.41 21.58 8.54
N ASP A 516 28.09 21.46 8.44
CA ASP A 516 27.12 22.02 9.37
C ASP A 516 26.85 21.05 10.52
N LYS A 517 25.77 21.27 11.26
CA LYS A 517 25.28 20.40 12.33
C LYS A 517 24.79 19.04 11.82
N GLU A 518 24.48 18.92 10.53
CA GLU A 518 23.95 17.74 9.89
C GLU A 518 24.60 17.53 8.51
N HIS A 519 24.90 16.29 8.15
CA HIS A 519 25.51 15.96 6.87
C HIS A 519 24.92 14.66 6.29
N VAL A 520 24.82 14.57 4.96
CA VAL A 520 24.45 13.34 4.23
C VAL A 520 25.70 12.79 3.55
N HIS A 521 26.23 11.69 4.10
CA HIS A 521 27.35 10.95 3.52
C HIS A 521 26.83 9.85 2.61
N LEU A 522 27.25 9.80 1.34
CA LEU A 522 26.90 8.71 0.41
C LEU A 522 27.94 7.58 0.51
N LEU A 523 27.57 6.50 1.20
CA LEU A 523 28.34 5.26 1.24
C LEU A 523 28.28 4.57 -0.12
N THR A 524 29.44 4.35 -0.77
CA THR A 524 29.53 3.76 -2.12
C THR A 524 30.44 2.54 -2.19
N LYS A 525 30.92 2.07 -1.05
CA LYS A 525 31.84 0.91 -0.91
C LYS A 525 31.29 -0.05 0.13
N ASP A 526 31.77 -1.30 0.10
CA ASP A 526 31.48 -2.30 1.13
C ASP A 526 32.07 -1.96 2.50
N LYS A 527 33.21 -1.25 2.50
CA LYS A 527 33.89 -0.72 3.70
C LYS A 527 34.41 0.67 3.45
N GLU A 528 34.21 1.54 4.40
CA GLU A 528 34.68 2.94 4.35
C GLU A 528 35.01 3.45 5.74
N GLU A 529 36.11 4.22 5.86
CA GLU A 529 36.44 4.96 7.05
C GLU A 529 36.18 6.44 6.80
N ILE A 530 35.43 7.08 7.68
CA ILE A 530 35.26 8.54 7.69
C ILE A 530 35.77 9.14 8.99
N ILE A 531 36.41 10.28 8.88
CA ILE A 531 36.99 11.01 10.00
C ILE A 531 36.07 12.20 10.32
N ILE A 532 35.65 12.25 11.58
CA ILE A 532 34.88 13.35 12.14
C ILE A 532 35.81 14.22 12.96
N ASP A 533 35.96 15.48 12.59
CA ASP A 533 36.73 16.49 13.28
C ASP A 533 35.79 17.51 13.95
N SER A 534 35.96 17.73 15.24
CA SER A 534 35.17 18.65 16.05
C SER A 534 35.97 19.17 17.23
N GLU A 535 35.62 20.39 17.69
CA GLU A 535 36.19 20.97 18.93
C GLU A 535 35.72 20.24 20.18
N ASP A 536 34.51 19.67 20.15
CA ASP A 536 33.94 18.86 21.24
C ASP A 536 34.49 17.42 21.23
N LYS A 537 34.71 16.88 22.42
CA LYS A 537 35.12 15.49 22.64
C LYS A 537 33.96 14.68 23.18
N ASN A 538 34.03 13.33 23.10
CA ASN A 538 32.98 12.42 23.57
C ASN A 538 31.64 12.70 22.92
N LEU A 539 31.62 12.65 21.58
CA LEU A 539 30.45 12.89 20.75
C LEU A 539 29.48 11.75 20.83
N ILE A 540 28.21 12.09 20.97
CA ILE A 540 27.07 11.12 20.85
C ILE A 540 26.50 11.30 19.46
N PRO A 541 26.59 10.27 18.60
CA PRO A 541 26.10 10.34 17.23
C PRO A 541 24.59 10.14 17.13
N SER A 542 23.98 10.81 16.17
CA SER A 542 22.64 10.62 15.68
C SER A 542 22.74 10.13 14.23
N PHE A 543 22.61 8.81 14.01
CA PHE A 543 22.79 8.16 12.71
C PHE A 543 21.47 7.89 12.00
N LEU A 544 21.50 7.81 10.66
CA LEU A 544 20.31 7.58 9.81
C LEU A 544 19.14 8.49 10.16
N ARG A 545 19.42 9.76 10.43
CA ARG A 545 18.39 10.76 10.78
C ARG A 545 17.25 10.74 9.77
N ASN A 546 16.02 10.83 10.27
CA ASN A 546 14.80 10.71 9.49
C ASN A 546 14.74 9.40 8.65
N PHE A 547 15.42 8.34 9.12
CA PHE A 547 15.60 7.08 8.42
C PHE A 547 16.04 7.27 6.96
N SER A 548 17.22 7.88 6.79
CA SER A 548 17.71 8.32 5.48
C SER A 548 17.91 7.20 4.44
N ALA A 549 17.89 5.94 4.85
CA ALA A 549 17.95 4.78 3.96
C ALA A 549 17.27 3.53 4.58
N PRO A 550 16.66 2.63 3.76
CA PRO A 550 16.00 1.42 4.22
C PRO A 550 17.01 0.29 4.52
N VAL A 551 17.62 0.35 5.68
CA VAL A 551 18.69 -0.55 6.10
C VAL A 551 18.51 -1.02 7.55
N TYR A 552 19.10 -2.15 7.90
CA TYR A 552 19.38 -2.50 9.29
C TYR A 552 20.64 -1.77 9.75
N LEU A 553 20.56 -1.00 10.82
CA LEU A 553 21.69 -0.32 11.41
C LEU A 553 22.17 -1.07 12.67
N LYS A 554 23.44 -1.45 12.70
CA LYS A 554 24.16 -1.92 13.89
C LYS A 554 25.18 -0.90 14.31
N THR A 555 25.19 -0.58 15.59
CA THR A 555 26.14 0.37 16.17
C THR A 555 26.75 -0.20 17.45
N ASP A 556 27.82 0.43 17.91
CA ASP A 556 28.44 0.20 19.18
C ASP A 556 27.91 1.11 20.31
N LEU A 557 26.71 1.72 20.09
CA LEU A 557 26.08 2.59 21.08
C LEU A 557 25.67 1.81 22.33
N GLU A 558 25.99 2.38 23.48
CA GLU A 558 25.63 1.84 24.79
C GLU A 558 24.25 2.32 25.25
N GLN A 559 23.66 1.65 26.21
CA GLN A 559 22.35 2.00 26.79
C GLN A 559 22.24 3.48 27.17
N ILE A 560 23.28 4.03 27.78
CA ILE A 560 23.29 5.42 28.22
C ILE A 560 23.26 6.41 27.05
N GLU A 561 23.88 6.05 25.93
CA GLU A 561 23.84 6.90 24.72
C GLU A 561 22.48 6.84 24.04
N TYR A 562 21.80 5.69 23.98
CA TYR A 562 20.41 5.61 23.52
C TYR A 562 19.45 6.41 24.41
N LEU A 563 19.62 6.40 25.73
CA LEU A 563 18.86 7.26 26.65
C LEU A 563 19.11 8.75 26.36
N HIS A 564 20.36 9.13 26.09
CA HIS A 564 20.71 10.50 25.73
C HIS A 564 20.07 10.93 24.39
N ILE A 565 20.09 10.07 23.37
CA ILE A 565 19.41 10.33 22.09
C ILE A 565 17.89 10.48 22.31
N LEU A 566 17.27 9.58 23.06
CA LEU A 566 15.83 9.65 23.36
C LEU A 566 15.46 10.98 24.06
N GLU A 567 16.31 11.47 24.94
CA GLU A 567 16.06 12.71 25.70
C GLU A 567 16.28 13.97 24.84
N HIS A 568 17.40 14.04 24.12
CA HIS A 568 17.93 15.29 23.59
C HIS A 568 17.88 15.43 22.07
N ASP A 569 17.79 14.32 21.30
CA ASP A 569 17.75 14.43 19.82
C ASP A 569 16.58 15.30 19.35
N ASP A 570 16.76 16.08 18.30
CA ASP A 570 15.71 16.89 17.68
C ASP A 570 14.99 16.15 16.55
N ASP A 571 15.51 14.97 16.14
CA ASP A 571 14.90 14.08 15.16
C ASP A 571 13.92 13.11 15.84
N ALA A 572 12.61 13.23 15.52
CA ALA A 572 11.57 12.39 16.11
C ALA A 572 11.78 10.90 15.83
N PHE A 573 12.25 10.56 14.60
CA PHE A 573 12.58 9.18 14.26
C PHE A 573 13.71 8.63 15.14
N ASN A 574 14.79 9.39 15.33
CA ASN A 574 15.93 8.92 16.14
C ASN A 574 15.55 8.76 17.61
N LYS A 575 14.68 9.64 18.17
CA LYS A 575 14.11 9.43 19.51
C LYS A 575 13.34 8.10 19.58
N TRP A 576 12.46 7.88 18.61
CA TRP A 576 11.68 6.64 18.56
C TRP A 576 12.58 5.41 18.37
N ASP A 577 13.53 5.46 17.44
CA ASP A 577 14.45 4.34 17.18
C ASP A 577 15.32 4.01 18.41
N ALA A 578 15.73 5.02 19.17
CA ALA A 578 16.43 4.82 20.44
C ALA A 578 15.56 4.09 21.46
N SER A 579 14.26 4.46 21.59
CA SER A 579 13.33 3.73 22.47
C SER A 579 13.17 2.27 22.05
N GLN A 580 13.05 2.01 20.73
CA GLN A 580 12.92 0.67 20.18
C GLN A 580 14.16 -0.19 20.45
N ASN A 581 15.36 0.39 20.29
CA ASN A 581 16.62 -0.29 20.61
C ASN A 581 16.72 -0.63 22.11
N LEU A 582 16.31 0.28 23.00
CA LEU A 582 16.28 0.03 24.44
C LEU A 582 15.32 -1.10 24.83
N TYR A 583 14.11 -1.13 24.26
CA TYR A 583 13.19 -2.25 24.43
C TYR A 583 13.76 -3.56 23.90
N PHE A 584 14.39 -3.53 22.72
CA PHE A 584 15.00 -4.71 22.12
C PHE A 584 16.17 -5.24 22.98
N GLN A 585 17.03 -4.36 23.52
CA GLN A 585 18.10 -4.77 24.44
C GLN A 585 17.56 -5.45 25.69
N HIS A 586 16.44 -4.98 26.27
CA HIS A 586 15.80 -5.65 27.39
C HIS A 586 15.24 -7.02 26.99
N LEU A 587 14.49 -7.12 25.89
CA LEU A 587 13.83 -8.36 25.44
C LEU A 587 14.83 -9.46 25.09
N VAL A 588 16.00 -9.12 24.54
CA VAL A 588 17.01 -10.08 24.05
C VAL A 588 18.13 -10.29 25.06
N SER A 589 18.68 -9.21 25.61
CA SER A 589 19.87 -9.23 26.45
C SER A 589 19.59 -9.01 27.95
N LYS A 590 18.29 -8.87 28.31
CA LYS A 590 17.83 -8.61 29.68
C LYS A 590 18.52 -7.41 30.35
N LYS A 591 18.87 -6.37 29.56
CA LYS A 591 19.35 -5.10 30.09
C LYS A 591 18.26 -4.48 30.97
N ASP A 592 18.67 -3.79 32.02
CA ASP A 592 17.73 -3.15 32.94
C ASP A 592 16.85 -2.12 32.24
N ILE A 593 15.55 -2.22 32.40
CA ILE A 593 14.55 -1.30 31.80
C ILE A 593 14.29 -0.06 32.68
N LEU A 594 14.71 -0.08 33.94
CA LEU A 594 14.40 0.98 34.89
C LEU A 594 14.92 2.37 34.45
N PRO A 595 16.12 2.52 33.86
CA PRO A 595 16.57 3.82 33.34
C PRO A 595 15.63 4.38 32.26
N LEU A 596 15.15 3.53 31.35
CA LEU A 596 14.19 3.93 30.31
C LEU A 596 12.85 4.34 30.93
N THR A 597 12.29 3.56 31.85
CA THR A 597 11.00 3.90 32.47
C THR A 597 11.05 5.20 33.25
N LYS A 598 12.17 5.50 33.94
CA LYS A 598 12.38 6.78 34.63
C LYS A 598 12.45 7.96 33.66
N LEU A 599 13.12 7.79 32.53
CA LEU A 599 13.18 8.83 31.49
C LEU A 599 11.79 9.05 30.88
N LEU A 600 11.06 7.99 30.54
CA LEU A 600 9.67 8.07 30.03
C LEU A 600 8.75 8.76 31.04
N GLU A 601 8.90 8.47 32.33
CA GLU A 601 8.16 9.15 33.40
C GLU A 601 8.42 10.66 33.41
N SER A 602 9.71 11.05 33.32
CA SER A 602 10.09 12.46 33.23
C SER A 602 9.51 13.16 32.02
N LEU A 603 9.58 12.53 30.84
CA LEU A 603 9.03 13.05 29.59
C LEU A 603 7.49 13.20 29.64
N LEU A 604 6.79 12.21 30.19
CA LEU A 604 5.33 12.24 30.39
C LEU A 604 4.90 13.36 31.33
N LYS A 605 5.64 13.57 32.44
CA LYS A 605 5.35 14.61 33.43
C LYS A 605 5.69 16.01 32.93
N SER A 606 6.80 16.16 32.20
CA SER A 606 7.26 17.46 31.68
C SER A 606 6.40 17.98 30.56
N ARG A 607 5.70 17.09 29.84
CA ARG A 607 4.92 17.40 28.62
C ARG A 607 5.77 18.11 27.54
N SER A 608 7.07 17.89 27.54
CA SER A 608 8.01 18.50 26.58
C SER A 608 7.90 17.89 25.16
N ILE A 609 7.31 16.69 25.05
CA ILE A 609 7.08 15.99 23.80
C ILE A 609 5.55 15.96 23.55
N ASN A 610 5.14 16.17 22.29
CA ASN A 610 3.72 16.09 21.97
C ASN A 610 3.16 14.67 22.20
N TYR A 611 1.86 14.56 22.41
CA TYR A 611 1.23 13.30 22.78
C TYR A 611 1.18 12.26 21.66
N SER A 612 1.18 12.68 20.38
CA SER A 612 1.28 11.76 19.24
C SER A 612 2.61 11.04 19.26
N LEU A 613 3.73 11.79 19.36
CA LEU A 613 5.06 11.20 19.47
C LEU A 613 5.20 10.37 20.75
N MET A 614 4.69 10.87 21.87
CA MET A 614 4.77 10.15 23.15
C MET A 614 4.06 8.79 23.10
N SER A 615 2.93 8.69 22.39
CA SER A 615 2.22 7.43 22.19
C SER A 615 3.04 6.39 21.40
N LEU A 616 3.93 6.86 20.51
CA LEU A 616 4.84 5.99 19.75
C LEU A 616 6.08 5.60 20.56
N LEU A 617 6.60 6.51 21.41
CA LEU A 617 7.77 6.23 22.27
C LEU A 617 7.49 5.14 23.31
N ILE A 618 6.26 5.08 23.83
CA ILE A 618 5.85 4.04 24.78
C ILE A 618 5.38 2.74 24.10
N ASP A 619 5.29 2.70 22.76
CA ASP A 619 4.90 1.47 22.04
C ASP A 619 6.11 0.57 21.83
N LEU A 620 5.94 -0.73 22.09
CA LEU A 620 7.00 -1.72 21.93
C LEU A 620 7.23 -2.09 20.47
N PRO A 621 8.42 -2.60 20.09
CA PRO A 621 8.67 -3.14 18.77
C PRO A 621 7.56 -4.09 18.33
N SER A 622 7.14 -4.03 17.05
CA SER A 622 6.10 -4.92 16.54
C SER A 622 6.50 -6.40 16.67
N LYS A 623 5.52 -7.30 16.73
CA LYS A 623 5.77 -8.76 16.79
C LYS A 623 6.66 -9.20 15.64
N SER A 624 6.31 -8.83 14.40
CA SER A 624 7.07 -9.20 13.20
C SER A 624 8.47 -8.57 13.16
N SER A 625 8.64 -7.33 13.64
CA SER A 625 9.98 -6.74 13.78
C SER A 625 10.85 -7.52 14.77
N LEU A 626 10.28 -7.94 15.90
CA LEU A 626 11.00 -8.76 16.88
C LEU A 626 11.35 -10.14 16.32
N GLU A 627 10.42 -10.83 15.67
CA GLU A 627 10.63 -12.14 15.05
C GLU A 627 11.66 -12.09 13.92
N ASN A 628 11.69 -11.01 13.16
CA ASN A 628 12.66 -10.82 12.09
C ASN A 628 14.09 -10.56 12.60
N LEU A 629 14.23 -9.99 13.79
CA LEU A 629 15.54 -9.76 14.43
C LEU A 629 16.04 -10.97 15.21
N LEU A 630 15.13 -11.82 15.70
CA LEU A 630 15.47 -13.05 16.41
C LEU A 630 15.59 -14.21 15.42
N LYS A 631 16.56 -15.10 15.68
CA LYS A 631 16.67 -16.37 14.97
C LYS A 631 16.07 -17.48 15.82
N GLU A 632 15.48 -18.50 15.17
CA GLU A 632 14.91 -19.68 15.84
C GLU A 632 13.86 -19.30 16.91
N SER A 633 13.07 -18.27 16.63
CA SER A 633 12.10 -17.74 17.59
C SER A 633 10.83 -18.60 17.66
N ASP A 634 10.14 -18.48 18.81
CA ASP A 634 8.81 -19.05 19.00
C ASP A 634 7.80 -17.90 19.18
N PRO A 635 6.76 -17.80 18.33
CA PRO A 635 5.79 -16.70 18.40
C PRO A 635 5.06 -16.60 19.75
N ILE A 636 4.78 -17.75 20.40
CA ILE A 636 4.10 -17.77 21.70
C ILE A 636 5.04 -17.25 22.79
N ASP A 637 6.31 -17.66 22.78
CA ASP A 637 7.31 -17.16 23.72
C ASP A 637 7.53 -15.65 23.53
N ASN A 638 7.60 -15.18 22.29
CA ASN A 638 7.73 -13.76 21.98
C ASN A 638 6.51 -12.95 22.44
N TYR A 639 5.31 -13.51 22.29
CA TYR A 639 4.08 -12.90 22.83
C TYR A 639 4.18 -12.70 24.34
N TYR A 640 4.60 -13.73 25.11
CA TYR A 640 4.73 -13.63 26.56
C TYR A 640 5.88 -12.69 26.98
N LYS A 641 7.04 -12.71 26.30
CA LYS A 641 8.13 -11.75 26.56
C LYS A 641 7.64 -10.29 26.41
N ARG A 642 6.95 -9.97 25.30
CA ARG A 642 6.39 -8.63 25.10
C ARG A 642 5.36 -8.27 26.15
N LYS A 643 4.43 -9.17 26.45
CA LYS A 643 3.39 -8.97 27.46
C LYS A 643 4.00 -8.71 28.85
N ASN A 644 5.01 -9.48 29.25
CA ASN A 644 5.70 -9.30 30.51
C ASN A 644 6.42 -7.94 30.58
N LEU A 645 7.09 -7.52 29.50
CA LEU A 645 7.69 -6.18 29.45
C LEU A 645 6.62 -5.08 29.55
N MET A 646 5.48 -5.23 28.88
CA MET A 646 4.36 -4.26 29.04
C MET A 646 3.88 -4.19 30.50
N ILE A 647 3.77 -5.32 31.19
CA ILE A 647 3.38 -5.37 32.61
C ILE A 647 4.45 -4.68 33.48
N GLU A 648 5.72 -4.90 33.23
CA GLU A 648 6.81 -4.25 33.96
C GLU A 648 6.80 -2.73 33.80
N ILE A 649 6.68 -2.24 32.55
CA ILE A 649 6.55 -0.81 32.25
C ILE A 649 5.30 -0.23 32.93
N ALA A 650 4.15 -0.91 32.81
CA ALA A 650 2.91 -0.47 33.42
C ALA A 650 3.01 -0.41 34.96
N THR A 651 3.72 -1.34 35.56
CA THR A 651 3.94 -1.37 37.03
C THR A 651 4.82 -0.21 37.47
N ASN A 652 5.94 0.03 36.76
CA ASN A 652 6.86 1.13 37.04
C ASN A 652 6.22 2.51 36.86
N LEU A 653 5.30 2.65 35.89
CA LEU A 653 4.66 3.92 35.54
C LEU A 653 3.20 4.02 36.01
N LYS A 654 2.72 3.12 36.87
CA LYS A 654 1.31 3.02 37.24
C LYS A 654 0.69 4.36 37.63
N SER A 655 1.25 5.06 38.63
CA SER A 655 0.73 6.34 39.09
C SER A 655 0.73 7.39 37.97
N THR A 656 1.81 7.50 37.22
CA THR A 656 1.93 8.45 36.11
C THR A 656 0.91 8.17 35.01
N PHE A 657 0.64 6.91 34.71
CA PHE A 657 -0.36 6.51 33.73
C PHE A 657 -1.79 6.77 34.22
N GLU A 658 -2.10 6.49 35.47
CA GLU A 658 -3.42 6.79 36.07
C GLU A 658 -3.71 8.28 36.12
N ASP A 659 -2.75 9.10 36.55
CA ASP A 659 -2.87 10.55 36.60
C ASP A 659 -3.04 11.15 35.19
N LEU A 660 -2.24 10.69 34.24
CA LEU A 660 -2.29 11.18 32.87
C LEU A 660 -3.56 10.71 32.13
N ALA A 661 -4.00 9.47 32.36
CA ALA A 661 -5.26 8.97 31.78
C ALA A 661 -6.45 9.78 32.29
N THR A 662 -6.49 10.10 33.59
CA THR A 662 -7.53 10.94 34.19
C THR A 662 -7.51 12.36 33.59
N LEU A 663 -6.32 12.94 33.42
CA LEU A 663 -6.17 14.25 32.80
C LEU A 663 -6.65 14.26 31.34
N LEU A 664 -6.24 13.23 30.56
CA LEU A 664 -6.59 13.12 29.13
C LEU A 664 -8.08 12.80 28.93
N ALA A 665 -8.74 12.23 29.93
CA ALA A 665 -10.15 11.85 29.86
C ALA A 665 -11.14 13.04 29.99
N ASN A 666 -10.70 14.26 29.70
CA ASN A 666 -11.58 15.42 29.69
C ASN A 666 -12.52 15.39 28.48
N ASP A 667 -13.73 15.99 28.60
CA ASP A 667 -14.77 15.99 27.56
C ASP A 667 -14.31 16.55 26.22
N ASN A 668 -13.35 17.46 26.20
CA ASN A 668 -12.79 18.03 24.98
C ASN A 668 -11.97 17.04 24.14
N ILE A 669 -11.60 15.88 24.69
CA ILE A 669 -10.82 14.86 23.97
C ILE A 669 -11.57 14.27 22.77
N CYS A 670 -12.91 14.32 22.78
CA CYS A 670 -13.73 13.88 21.65
C CYS A 670 -13.63 14.79 20.42
N LEU A 671 -13.06 15.98 20.54
CA LEU A 671 -12.90 16.91 19.43
C LEU A 671 -11.79 16.43 18.47
N SER A 672 -11.96 16.67 17.17
CA SER A 672 -11.03 16.23 16.12
C SER A 672 -9.59 16.71 16.31
N LYS A 673 -9.39 17.86 16.94
CA LYS A 673 -8.06 18.47 17.18
C LYS A 673 -7.17 17.72 18.21
N HIS A 674 -7.68 16.66 18.83
CA HIS A 674 -7.00 15.97 19.93
C HIS A 674 -6.63 14.51 19.62
N ASP A 675 -6.25 14.20 18.36
CA ASP A 675 -5.87 12.84 17.95
C ASP A 675 -4.69 12.28 18.76
N GLY A 676 -3.65 13.05 19.03
CA GLY A 676 -2.52 12.67 19.90
C GLY A 676 -2.96 12.33 21.33
N HIS A 677 -3.92 13.09 21.89
CA HIS A 677 -4.48 12.79 23.22
C HIS A 677 -5.21 11.45 23.23
N ARG A 678 -6.04 11.19 22.19
CA ARG A 678 -6.76 9.91 22.05
C ARG A 678 -5.81 8.74 21.84
N SER A 679 -4.78 8.92 21.00
CA SER A 679 -3.75 7.92 20.76
C SER A 679 -3.02 7.54 22.06
N LEU A 680 -2.53 8.53 22.81
CA LEU A 680 -1.82 8.31 24.07
C LEU A 680 -2.74 7.66 25.12
N LEU A 681 -3.96 8.15 25.28
CA LEU A 681 -4.93 7.56 26.21
C LEU A 681 -5.21 6.10 25.86
N GLY A 682 -5.45 5.78 24.59
CA GLY A 682 -5.66 4.39 24.16
C GLY A 682 -4.49 3.46 24.48
N LYS A 683 -3.25 3.92 24.33
CA LYS A 683 -2.04 3.15 24.71
C LYS A 683 -1.96 2.97 26.23
N ILE A 684 -2.18 4.03 27.01
CA ILE A 684 -2.17 3.97 28.48
C ILE A 684 -3.25 3.02 29.01
N LEU A 685 -4.46 3.04 28.44
CA LEU A 685 -5.53 2.09 28.82
C LEU A 685 -5.12 0.63 28.63
N ASN A 686 -4.39 0.31 27.55
CA ASN A 686 -3.87 -1.04 27.33
C ASN A 686 -2.87 -1.44 28.43
N TYR A 687 -1.94 -0.55 28.81
CA TYR A 687 -0.99 -0.79 29.90
C TYR A 687 -1.71 -0.99 31.26
N LEU A 688 -2.64 -0.10 31.60
CA LEU A 688 -3.42 -0.17 32.84
C LEU A 688 -4.29 -1.43 32.91
N SER A 689 -4.83 -1.88 31.78
CA SER A 689 -5.62 -3.12 31.70
C SER A 689 -4.79 -4.37 32.01
N LEU A 690 -3.52 -4.42 31.60
CA LEU A 690 -2.62 -5.55 31.89
C LEU A 690 -2.31 -5.71 33.38
N ILE A 691 -2.21 -4.59 34.12
CA ILE A 691 -1.95 -4.59 35.57
C ILE A 691 -3.24 -4.52 36.42
N LYS A 692 -4.41 -4.67 35.76
CA LYS A 692 -5.72 -4.66 36.44
C LYS A 692 -6.01 -3.38 37.24
N SER A 693 -5.61 -2.22 36.71
CA SER A 693 -5.94 -0.91 37.32
C SER A 693 -7.45 -0.64 37.31
N GLU A 694 -8.01 -0.25 38.45
CA GLU A 694 -9.42 0.16 38.56
C GLU A 694 -9.69 1.44 37.77
N THR A 695 -8.81 2.45 37.89
CA THR A 695 -8.89 3.69 37.11
C THR A 695 -8.93 3.40 35.60
N GLY A 696 -8.02 2.52 35.11
CA GLY A 696 -8.00 2.11 33.71
C GLY A 696 -9.29 1.40 33.29
N LEU A 697 -9.84 0.53 34.14
CA LEU A 697 -11.08 -0.20 33.90
C LEU A 697 -12.28 0.75 33.80
N ASP A 698 -12.39 1.70 34.72
CA ASP A 698 -13.53 2.63 34.74
C ASP A 698 -13.52 3.60 33.56
N LEU A 699 -12.33 4.09 33.17
CA LEU A 699 -12.17 4.88 31.96
C LEU A 699 -12.49 4.09 30.67
N ALA A 700 -12.05 2.83 30.59
CA ALA A 700 -12.35 1.96 29.47
C ALA A 700 -13.86 1.66 29.36
N LYS A 701 -14.57 1.44 30.48
CA LYS A 701 -16.04 1.31 30.50
C LYS A 701 -16.70 2.60 30.03
N HIS A 702 -16.25 3.75 30.52
CA HIS A 702 -16.80 5.07 30.17
C HIS A 702 -16.70 5.33 28.65
N PHE A 703 -15.51 5.17 28.05
CA PHE A 703 -15.28 5.47 26.65
C PHE A 703 -15.70 4.36 25.67
N SER A 704 -16.07 3.15 26.14
CA SER A 704 -16.55 2.08 25.25
C SER A 704 -17.78 2.43 24.44
N SER A 705 -18.55 3.43 24.86
CA SER A 705 -19.74 3.96 24.17
C SER A 705 -19.54 5.42 23.69
N SER A 706 -18.28 5.85 23.53
CA SER A 706 -17.96 7.20 23.03
C SER A 706 -18.48 7.40 21.62
N SER A 707 -18.90 8.63 21.28
CA SER A 707 -19.20 9.03 19.90
C SER A 707 -17.93 9.11 19.03
N ASN A 708 -16.74 9.26 19.63
CA ASN A 708 -15.48 9.19 18.88
C ASN A 708 -15.04 7.74 18.73
N MET A 709 -14.88 7.29 17.49
CA MET A 709 -14.57 5.89 17.17
C MET A 709 -13.20 5.45 17.67
N THR A 710 -12.18 6.32 17.70
CA THR A 710 -10.85 5.98 18.25
C THR A 710 -10.93 5.62 19.72
N LEU A 711 -11.65 6.41 20.52
CA LEU A 711 -11.84 6.16 21.95
C LEU A 711 -12.66 4.88 22.18
N SER A 712 -13.75 4.71 21.42
CA SER A 712 -14.62 3.53 21.54
C SER A 712 -13.83 2.24 21.27
N ILE A 713 -13.12 2.15 20.13
CA ILE A 713 -12.35 0.97 19.72
C ILE A 713 -11.19 0.71 20.71
N SER A 714 -10.44 1.74 21.11
CA SER A 714 -9.34 1.58 22.07
C SER A 714 -9.83 1.07 23.42
N SER A 715 -10.97 1.56 23.88
CA SER A 715 -11.57 1.15 25.15
C SER A 715 -12.15 -0.26 25.11
N LEU A 716 -12.79 -0.67 24.02
CA LEU A 716 -13.25 -2.04 23.82
C LEU A 716 -12.08 -3.04 23.82
N LYS A 717 -10.97 -2.69 23.14
CA LYS A 717 -9.75 -3.50 23.17
C LYS A 717 -9.15 -3.58 24.58
N ALA A 718 -9.11 -2.48 25.33
CA ALA A 718 -8.63 -2.42 26.70
C ALA A 718 -9.49 -3.28 27.64
N LEU A 719 -10.82 -3.27 27.51
CA LEU A 719 -11.73 -4.14 28.26
C LEU A 719 -11.47 -5.63 27.99
N CYS A 720 -11.27 -5.99 26.71
CA CYS A 720 -10.94 -7.37 26.32
C CYS A 720 -9.54 -7.79 26.84
N LEU A 721 -8.59 -6.88 26.85
CA LEU A 721 -7.24 -7.12 27.40
C LEU A 721 -7.27 -7.24 28.94
N TYR A 722 -8.13 -6.46 29.61
CA TYR A 722 -8.39 -6.61 31.05
C TYR A 722 -8.97 -7.99 31.33
N ASN A 723 -10.07 -8.36 30.69
CA ASN A 723 -10.69 -9.70 30.75
C ASN A 723 -11.59 -9.89 29.53
N PRO A 724 -11.35 -10.89 28.66
CA PRO A 724 -12.19 -11.13 27.47
C PRO A 724 -13.68 -11.30 27.81
N GLN A 725 -14.01 -12.05 28.88
CA GLN A 725 -15.42 -12.27 29.27
C GLN A 725 -16.10 -10.98 29.75
N LEU A 726 -15.37 -10.06 30.34
CA LEU A 726 -15.88 -8.74 30.72
C LEU A 726 -16.07 -7.83 29.49
N GLY A 727 -15.22 -7.96 28.47
CA GLY A 727 -15.29 -7.18 27.25
C GLY A 727 -16.47 -7.57 26.33
N LEU A 728 -16.84 -8.87 26.29
CA LEU A 728 -17.87 -9.39 25.37
C LEU A 728 -19.22 -8.63 25.46
N PRO A 729 -19.82 -8.36 26.64
CA PRO A 729 -21.07 -7.61 26.69
C PRO A 729 -21.01 -6.20 26.11
N TYR A 730 -19.86 -5.53 26.20
CA TYR A 730 -19.64 -4.22 25.58
C TYR A 730 -19.50 -4.32 24.05
N LEU A 731 -18.89 -5.38 23.57
CA LEU A 731 -18.83 -5.69 22.13
C LEU A 731 -20.21 -6.06 21.56
N ASP A 732 -21.04 -6.78 22.31
CA ASP A 732 -22.42 -7.08 21.92
C ASP A 732 -23.24 -5.77 21.82
N LYS A 733 -23.10 -4.86 22.79
CA LYS A 733 -23.73 -3.55 22.72
C LYS A 733 -23.24 -2.72 21.53
N PHE A 734 -21.92 -2.74 21.28
CA PHE A 734 -21.33 -2.05 20.12
C PHE A 734 -21.89 -2.62 18.81
N TYR A 735 -21.96 -3.94 18.66
CA TYR A 735 -22.56 -4.58 17.50
C TYR A 735 -24.04 -4.16 17.31
N LEU A 736 -24.86 -4.17 18.37
CA LEU A 736 -26.26 -3.77 18.26
C LEU A 736 -26.44 -2.33 17.78
N ASN A 737 -25.55 -1.43 18.18
CA ASN A 737 -25.57 -0.03 17.75
C ASN A 737 -25.13 0.17 16.29
N TRP A 738 -24.25 -0.67 15.77
CA TRP A 738 -23.53 -0.44 14.52
C TRP A 738 -23.73 -1.52 13.44
N LYS A 739 -24.56 -2.53 13.66
CA LYS A 739 -24.75 -3.66 12.72
C LYS A 739 -25.23 -3.26 11.32
N GLU A 740 -25.84 -2.10 11.16
CA GLU A 740 -26.29 -1.55 9.87
C GLU A 740 -25.17 -0.73 9.16
N ASN A 741 -24.02 -0.55 9.79
CA ASN A 741 -22.88 0.16 9.19
C ASN A 741 -21.72 -0.82 8.92
N ASP A 742 -21.52 -1.19 7.69
CA ASP A 742 -20.53 -2.20 7.28
C ASP A 742 -19.09 -1.84 7.68
N LEU A 743 -18.69 -0.57 7.60
CA LEU A 743 -17.34 -0.12 7.93
C LEU A 743 -17.05 -0.21 9.44
N VAL A 744 -18.05 0.04 10.27
CA VAL A 744 -17.93 -0.13 11.73
C VAL A 744 -18.05 -1.59 12.13
N LEU A 745 -18.89 -2.36 11.42
CA LEU A 745 -19.02 -3.79 11.62
C LEU A 745 -17.71 -4.55 11.32
N GLU A 746 -16.93 -4.11 10.32
CA GLU A 746 -15.58 -4.64 10.08
C GLU A 746 -14.67 -4.50 11.32
N LYS A 747 -14.71 -3.34 12.00
CA LYS A 747 -13.95 -3.10 13.24
C LYS A 747 -14.38 -4.04 14.38
N TRP A 748 -15.69 -4.31 14.48
CA TRP A 748 -16.21 -5.29 15.43
C TRP A 748 -15.67 -6.69 15.14
N PHE A 749 -15.71 -7.14 13.88
CA PHE A 749 -15.12 -8.42 13.47
C PHE A 749 -13.62 -8.49 13.76
N GLU A 750 -12.88 -7.41 13.52
CA GLU A 750 -11.45 -7.33 13.84
C GLU A 750 -11.19 -7.55 15.34
N ILE A 751 -11.93 -6.86 16.21
CA ILE A 751 -11.77 -7.05 17.67
C ILE A 751 -12.13 -8.49 18.06
N MET A 752 -13.29 -8.97 17.61
CA MET A 752 -13.75 -10.34 17.92
C MET A 752 -12.74 -11.41 17.46
N ALA A 753 -12.13 -11.24 16.29
CA ALA A 753 -11.13 -12.19 15.77
C ALA A 753 -9.79 -12.12 16.52
N SER A 754 -9.47 -10.98 17.15
CA SER A 754 -8.21 -10.76 17.89
C SER A 754 -8.21 -11.31 19.32
N ILE A 755 -9.38 -11.50 19.94
CA ILE A 755 -9.48 -11.93 21.35
C ILE A 755 -9.36 -13.45 21.51
N ASN A 756 -8.66 -13.87 22.58
CA ASN A 756 -8.59 -15.27 22.97
C ASN A 756 -9.61 -15.54 24.08
N VAL A 757 -10.65 -16.30 23.76
CA VAL A 757 -11.74 -16.67 24.69
C VAL A 757 -11.52 -18.02 25.39
N GLY A 758 -10.31 -18.60 25.33
CA GLY A 758 -9.93 -19.85 26.00
C GLY A 758 -10.08 -21.10 25.12
N GLU A 759 -10.33 -22.28 25.73
CA GLU A 759 -10.27 -23.60 25.08
C GLU A 759 -11.13 -23.75 23.83
N ASN A 760 -12.25 -23.05 23.73
CA ASN A 760 -13.14 -23.06 22.54
C ASN A 760 -12.81 -21.92 21.55
N GLY A 761 -11.61 -21.34 21.58
CA GLY A 761 -11.25 -20.17 20.83
C GLY A 761 -11.39 -20.33 19.30
N LEU A 762 -10.97 -21.47 18.75
CA LEU A 762 -11.07 -21.72 17.31
C LEU A 762 -12.53 -21.86 16.84
N ASP A 763 -13.40 -22.48 17.65
CA ASP A 763 -14.82 -22.58 17.35
C ASP A 763 -15.52 -21.20 17.40
N PHE A 764 -15.03 -20.32 18.24
CA PHE A 764 -15.47 -18.93 18.26
C PHE A 764 -15.15 -18.22 16.93
N ILE A 765 -13.93 -18.38 16.39
CA ILE A 765 -13.55 -17.83 15.08
C ILE A 765 -14.40 -18.45 13.95
N LYS A 766 -14.65 -19.77 14.00
CA LYS A 766 -15.53 -20.44 13.03
C LYS A 766 -16.95 -19.88 13.05
N LYS A 767 -17.46 -19.49 14.24
CA LYS A 767 -18.79 -18.86 14.38
C LYS A 767 -18.82 -17.47 13.75
N LEU A 768 -17.74 -16.68 13.82
CA LEU A 768 -17.66 -15.37 13.17
C LEU A 768 -17.83 -15.50 11.64
N LEU A 769 -17.21 -16.50 11.02
CA LEU A 769 -17.35 -16.76 9.58
C LEU A 769 -18.77 -17.24 9.17
N LYS A 770 -19.58 -17.67 10.13
CA LYS A 770 -20.98 -18.05 9.93
C LYS A 770 -21.98 -16.99 10.43
N HIS A 771 -21.46 -15.85 10.88
CA HIS A 771 -22.31 -14.77 11.35
C HIS A 771 -23.20 -14.25 10.23
N LYS A 772 -24.47 -13.92 10.53
CA LYS A 772 -25.45 -13.49 9.51
C LYS A 772 -25.02 -12.26 8.71
N ASP A 773 -24.20 -11.40 9.29
CA ASP A 773 -23.71 -10.17 8.66
C ASP A 773 -22.26 -10.33 8.11
N PHE A 774 -21.76 -11.58 8.06
CA PHE A 774 -20.48 -11.90 7.43
C PHE A 774 -20.70 -12.28 5.97
N ASP A 775 -20.29 -11.38 5.06
CA ASP A 775 -20.28 -11.66 3.64
C ASP A 775 -18.92 -12.25 3.24
N LYS A 776 -18.92 -13.53 2.87
CA LYS A 776 -17.72 -14.27 2.44
C LYS A 776 -17.16 -13.82 1.07
N GLU A 777 -17.95 -13.11 0.25
CA GLU A 777 -17.52 -12.58 -1.04
C GLU A 777 -16.91 -11.19 -0.91
N ASN A 778 -17.08 -10.53 0.24
CA ASN A 778 -16.50 -9.22 0.52
C ASN A 778 -15.05 -9.33 1.01
N PRO A 779 -14.05 -8.80 0.28
CA PRO A 779 -12.64 -8.86 0.67
C PRO A 779 -12.33 -8.23 2.03
N ASN A 780 -13.03 -7.16 2.42
CA ASN A 780 -12.82 -6.49 3.70
C ASN A 780 -13.28 -7.37 4.88
N LYS A 781 -14.44 -8.03 4.75
CA LYS A 781 -14.94 -8.97 5.77
C LYS A 781 -13.99 -10.16 5.93
N LEU A 782 -13.46 -10.71 4.82
CA LEU A 782 -12.44 -11.78 4.88
C LEU A 782 -11.17 -11.32 5.61
N ARG A 783 -10.68 -10.13 5.31
CA ARG A 783 -9.49 -9.56 5.98
C ARG A 783 -9.75 -9.26 7.47
N SER A 784 -10.94 -8.77 7.82
CA SER A 784 -11.29 -8.44 9.21
C SER A 784 -11.32 -9.68 10.11
N VAL A 785 -11.68 -10.86 9.60
CA VAL A 785 -11.67 -12.09 10.39
C VAL A 785 -10.40 -12.90 10.16
N LEU A 786 -10.16 -13.43 8.95
CA LEU A 786 -9.04 -14.33 8.69
C LEU A 786 -7.69 -13.61 8.77
N GLY A 787 -7.59 -12.41 8.22
CA GLY A 787 -6.37 -11.60 8.30
C GLY A 787 -6.03 -11.20 9.74
N THR A 788 -7.00 -10.76 10.52
CA THR A 788 -6.80 -10.38 11.93
C THR A 788 -6.48 -11.59 12.80
N PHE A 789 -7.17 -12.72 12.61
CA PHE A 789 -6.88 -13.95 13.33
C PHE A 789 -5.42 -14.35 13.22
N GLN A 790 -4.85 -14.34 12.04
CA GLN A 790 -3.45 -14.71 11.81
C GLN A 790 -2.46 -13.72 12.44
N ARG A 791 -2.76 -12.42 12.40
CA ARG A 791 -1.81 -11.39 12.85
C ARG A 791 -1.92 -11.05 14.34
N GLU A 792 -3.14 -11.09 14.90
CA GLU A 792 -3.40 -10.58 16.25
C GLU A 792 -3.71 -11.68 17.27
N ASN A 793 -4.29 -12.81 16.86
CA ASN A 793 -4.63 -13.89 17.76
C ASN A 793 -3.52 -14.94 17.84
N ILE A 794 -2.33 -14.52 18.29
CA ILE A 794 -1.10 -15.34 18.30
C ILE A 794 -1.28 -16.67 19.01
N LEU A 795 -1.94 -16.67 20.17
CA LEU A 795 -2.07 -17.88 20.99
C LEU A 795 -2.94 -18.97 20.33
N LEU A 796 -3.96 -18.58 19.56
CA LEU A 796 -4.80 -19.54 18.83
C LEU A 796 -4.23 -19.89 17.46
N PHE A 797 -3.69 -18.91 16.75
CA PHE A 797 -3.11 -19.15 15.42
C PHE A 797 -1.89 -20.09 15.51
N HIS A 798 -0.99 -19.86 16.48
CA HIS A 798 0.20 -20.68 16.74
C HIS A 798 -0.03 -21.74 17.84
N ALA A 799 -1.29 -22.12 18.12
CA ALA A 799 -1.59 -23.13 19.15
C ALA A 799 -0.75 -24.40 18.96
N ARG A 800 -0.33 -25.04 20.07
CA ARG A 800 0.61 -26.17 20.05
C ARG A 800 0.06 -27.45 19.37
N ASP A 801 -1.26 -27.53 19.20
CA ASP A 801 -1.93 -28.57 18.41
C ASP A 801 -1.98 -28.28 16.90
N PHE A 802 -1.50 -27.08 16.49
CA PHE A 802 -1.44 -26.60 15.11
C PHE A 802 -2.79 -26.52 14.38
N THR A 803 -3.90 -26.56 15.09
CA THR A 803 -5.25 -26.48 14.52
C THR A 803 -5.53 -25.13 13.89
N GLY A 804 -4.89 -24.05 14.37
CA GLY A 804 -4.95 -22.70 13.78
C GLY A 804 -4.42 -22.69 12.35
N TYR A 805 -3.32 -23.37 12.05
CA TYR A 805 -2.74 -23.46 10.70
C TYR A 805 -3.64 -24.27 9.75
N GLU A 806 -4.18 -25.41 10.23
CA GLU A 806 -5.09 -26.23 9.43
C GLU A 806 -6.34 -25.46 9.01
N PHE A 807 -6.94 -24.75 9.98
CA PHE A 807 -8.10 -23.92 9.76
C PHE A 807 -7.85 -22.83 8.70
N VAL A 808 -6.74 -22.11 8.78
CA VAL A 808 -6.39 -21.05 7.84
C VAL A 808 -6.18 -21.62 6.43
N VAL A 809 -5.40 -22.69 6.31
CA VAL A 809 -5.14 -23.35 5.01
C VAL A 809 -6.43 -23.83 4.36
N GLU A 810 -7.36 -24.44 5.13
CA GLU A 810 -8.67 -24.86 4.65
C GLU A 810 -9.48 -23.67 4.10
N LYS A 811 -9.58 -22.58 4.88
CA LYS A 811 -10.38 -21.41 4.50
C LYS A 811 -9.82 -20.67 3.29
N ILE A 812 -8.49 -20.54 3.21
CA ILE A 812 -7.83 -19.93 2.04
C ILE A 812 -8.05 -20.78 0.78
N SER A 813 -8.01 -22.12 0.88
CA SER A 813 -8.34 -23.00 -0.24
C SER A 813 -9.79 -22.87 -0.72
N GLU A 814 -10.73 -22.52 0.17
CA GLU A 814 -12.10 -22.19 -0.19
C GLU A 814 -12.19 -20.86 -0.95
N VAL A 815 -11.48 -19.80 -0.47
CA VAL A 815 -11.45 -18.46 -1.08
C VAL A 815 -10.81 -18.50 -2.46
N ASP A 816 -9.75 -19.28 -2.66
CA ASP A 816 -9.02 -19.41 -3.93
C ASP A 816 -9.91 -19.85 -5.11
N LYS A 817 -10.99 -20.56 -4.85
CA LYS A 817 -11.92 -21.03 -5.88
C LYS A 817 -12.73 -19.92 -6.55
N TYR A 818 -12.89 -18.77 -5.90
CA TYR A 818 -13.68 -17.66 -6.44
C TYR A 818 -12.91 -16.32 -6.46
N ASN A 819 -11.96 -16.10 -5.55
CA ASN A 819 -11.13 -14.89 -5.52
C ASN A 819 -9.65 -15.25 -5.25
N PRO A 820 -8.89 -15.67 -6.29
CA PRO A 820 -7.48 -16.02 -6.19
C PRO A 820 -6.60 -14.92 -5.61
N GLN A 821 -6.84 -13.67 -5.99
CA GLN A 821 -6.07 -12.52 -5.55
C GLN A 821 -6.18 -12.30 -4.03
N VAL A 822 -7.37 -12.44 -3.45
CA VAL A 822 -7.56 -12.36 -2.00
C VAL A 822 -6.93 -13.56 -1.30
N ALA A 823 -7.06 -14.76 -1.86
CA ALA A 823 -6.47 -15.97 -1.29
C ALA A 823 -4.94 -15.89 -1.20
N SER A 824 -4.27 -15.42 -2.27
CA SER A 824 -2.82 -15.26 -2.32
C SER A 824 -2.31 -14.23 -1.30
N ARG A 825 -3.11 -13.21 -0.94
CA ARG A 825 -2.78 -12.25 0.10
C ARG A 825 -3.00 -12.78 1.52
N LEU A 826 -4.08 -13.54 1.73
CA LEU A 826 -4.39 -14.12 3.03
C LEU A 826 -3.41 -15.21 3.45
N ILE A 827 -2.73 -15.91 2.51
CA ILE A 827 -1.75 -16.95 2.84
C ILE A 827 -0.40 -16.39 3.31
N LEU A 828 -0.06 -15.13 3.02
CA LEU A 828 1.26 -14.56 3.27
C LEU A 828 1.77 -14.72 4.71
N PRO A 829 0.96 -14.54 5.78
CA PRO A 829 1.44 -14.80 7.15
C PRO A 829 1.93 -16.24 7.35
N MET A 830 1.31 -17.22 6.67
CA MET A 830 1.75 -18.61 6.72
C MET A 830 3.09 -18.88 6.01
N THR A 831 3.55 -17.97 5.16
CA THR A 831 4.82 -18.12 4.42
C THR A 831 6.03 -17.48 5.13
N GLN A 832 5.80 -16.75 6.23
CA GLN A 832 6.83 -15.99 6.95
C GLN A 832 7.40 -16.78 8.16
N PHE A 833 7.81 -18.03 7.94
CA PHE A 833 8.27 -18.93 9.00
C PHE A 833 9.80 -19.09 9.12
N GLN A 834 10.59 -18.45 8.26
CA GLN A 834 12.04 -18.69 8.16
C GLN A 834 12.83 -18.35 9.44
N ASN A 835 12.29 -17.44 10.25
CA ASN A 835 12.89 -17.03 11.51
C ASN A 835 12.34 -17.80 12.73
N PHE A 836 11.40 -18.71 12.54
CA PHE A 836 10.88 -19.57 13.62
C PHE A 836 11.83 -20.74 13.91
N ASN A 837 11.62 -21.41 15.04
CA ASN A 837 12.33 -22.65 15.34
C ASN A 837 12.04 -23.75 14.30
N LYS A 838 12.91 -24.74 14.22
CA LYS A 838 12.86 -25.76 13.15
C LYS A 838 11.55 -26.55 13.12
N GLU A 839 11.00 -26.87 14.30
CA GLU A 839 9.73 -27.58 14.41
C GLU A 839 8.58 -26.83 13.74
N LEU A 840 8.42 -25.54 14.06
CA LEU A 840 7.38 -24.69 13.46
C LEU A 840 7.59 -24.50 11.94
N GLN A 841 8.85 -24.33 11.50
CA GLN A 841 9.16 -24.26 10.06
C GLN A 841 8.67 -25.51 9.32
N ASP A 842 9.00 -26.71 9.84
CA ASP A 842 8.66 -27.99 9.18
C ASP A 842 7.14 -28.22 9.17
N ILE A 843 6.45 -27.86 10.24
CA ILE A 843 4.99 -27.98 10.32
C ILE A 843 4.30 -27.01 9.38
N MET A 844 4.66 -25.72 9.39
CA MET A 844 4.04 -24.73 8.51
C MET A 844 4.31 -25.09 7.04
N LYS A 845 5.52 -25.48 6.70
CA LYS A 845 5.88 -25.98 5.36
C LYS A 845 5.03 -27.19 4.94
N SER A 846 4.82 -28.15 5.84
CA SER A 846 3.97 -29.33 5.58
C SER A 846 2.52 -28.94 5.31
N LYS A 847 1.96 -27.95 6.06
CA LYS A 847 0.58 -27.47 5.83
C LYS A 847 0.46 -26.73 4.49
N LEU A 848 1.45 -25.94 4.10
CA LEU A 848 1.51 -25.28 2.79
C LEU A 848 1.64 -26.29 1.65
N GLN A 849 2.46 -27.35 1.83
CA GLN A 849 2.60 -28.43 0.83
C GLN A 849 1.27 -29.15 0.60
N LYS A 850 0.45 -29.33 1.63
CA LYS A 850 -0.86 -29.98 1.52
C LYS A 850 -1.81 -29.21 0.61
N ILE A 851 -1.83 -27.86 0.67
CA ILE A 851 -2.66 -27.04 -0.21
C ILE A 851 -2.06 -26.97 -1.62
N TYR A 852 -0.73 -26.85 -1.75
CA TYR A 852 -0.03 -26.84 -3.04
C TYR A 852 -0.31 -28.08 -3.89
N ASN A 853 -0.47 -29.24 -3.27
CA ASN A 853 -0.80 -30.50 -3.95
C ASN A 853 -2.27 -30.59 -4.42
N GLN A 854 -3.09 -29.56 -4.15
CA GLN A 854 -4.47 -29.49 -4.65
C GLN A 854 -4.52 -28.71 -5.98
N LYS A 855 -5.70 -28.70 -6.61
CA LYS A 855 -5.95 -27.82 -7.75
C LYS A 855 -6.21 -26.41 -7.24
N ILE A 856 -5.23 -25.54 -7.38
CA ILE A 856 -5.26 -24.14 -6.93
C ILE A 856 -5.00 -23.19 -8.11
N SER A 857 -5.24 -21.89 -7.89
CA SER A 857 -4.97 -20.82 -8.85
C SER A 857 -3.46 -20.59 -9.08
N ASN A 858 -3.12 -19.89 -10.16
CA ASN A 858 -1.73 -19.45 -10.42
C ASN A 858 -1.24 -18.47 -9.35
N ASP A 859 -2.13 -17.55 -8.90
CA ASP A 859 -1.84 -16.58 -7.84
C ASP A 859 -1.33 -17.28 -6.58
N LEU A 860 -2.09 -18.25 -6.09
CA LEU A 860 -1.76 -18.98 -4.88
C LEU A 860 -0.56 -19.92 -5.10
N SER A 861 -0.49 -20.59 -6.27
CA SER A 861 0.58 -21.53 -6.62
C SER A 861 1.95 -20.85 -6.59
N GLU A 862 2.10 -19.66 -7.21
CA GLU A 862 3.39 -18.95 -7.25
C GLU A 862 3.91 -18.58 -5.86
N ILE A 863 3.01 -18.13 -4.96
CA ILE A 863 3.36 -17.79 -3.57
C ILE A 863 3.81 -19.04 -2.80
N LEU A 864 3.09 -20.16 -2.98
CA LEU A 864 3.40 -21.41 -2.30
C LEU A 864 4.69 -22.05 -2.81
N GLU A 865 4.95 -22.03 -4.13
CA GLU A 865 6.21 -22.53 -4.69
C GLU A 865 7.42 -21.84 -4.07
N LYS A 866 7.38 -20.51 -3.95
CA LYS A 866 8.45 -19.74 -3.33
C LYS A 866 8.62 -20.08 -1.83
N ALA A 867 7.51 -20.33 -1.12
CA ALA A 867 7.54 -20.63 0.30
C ALA A 867 8.05 -22.05 0.63
N ILE A 868 7.70 -23.02 -0.22
CA ILE A 868 8.04 -24.44 -0.01
C ILE A 868 9.48 -24.72 -0.49
N GLY A 869 9.98 -24.01 -1.51
CA GLY A 869 11.36 -24.10 -2.02
C GLY A 869 11.48 -25.16 -3.07
#